data_a3b7fd3e0a10685a4f74279fd172d34c
#
_entry.id   a3b7fd3e0a10685a4f74279fd172d34c
#
_cell.length_a   1.000
_cell.length_b   1.000
_cell.length_c   1.000
_cell.angle_alpha   90.00
_cell.angle_beta   90.00
_cell.angle_gamma   90.00
#
_symmetry.space_group_name_H-M   'P 1'
#
loop_
_entity.id
_entity.type
_entity.pdbx_description
1 polymer ?
#
loop_
_entity_poly.entity_id
_entity_poly.type
_entity_poly.pdbx_seq_one_letter_code
_entity_poly.pdbx_strand_id
1 'polypeptide(L)'
;MRLGKWLLWLCLAVFSPAVFAQQSGVEIRGTIVEQGSNTPIEQATIRLLSVTDSSMVRGVVSSKNGSFSLKNVKKGNYLLHVTFVGFDPLYQPLQVSGKKNPVNVGKLELNDGSIELGEAVVVGKAPEVSVRNDTIEYNADSYKVTEGSVLEDLLKKMPGVEVDSEGKITVNGKEVKKVMVDGKEFFSDDPKVASKNLPAQMIDKLQVLDKKSDMAMMTGFDDGEEETVINLTVKPGMKQGWFGNAYAGYGTEDRYEANAMVNRFINNDQVTFMGGANNTNNMGFSDMASTMFSGMGGGGRFMGGFGAGSGITSSGNAGLNFSKEFSKKFTLGGNTRYSHSDNEALSKSERQNFLPGDSTSYENTQANSRTKNDNLGVDFRMEWKPDTLTKILFRPSFNLSHSMSNSFTDATTLDNARDSVNTNRTSNYTENDGYRLNATLEFSRKLNSKGRVFSASVSGGNSHSESDGQNRSDLEYFNQTDALRNQVIDQQSRYENNGFNYRLYLSWVEPIGHNNFIQATYSFSQNKQEALKYVYSQDEADIYNVLDSAYSKSTRNNFISQRASLSFKAQRAKYNYTIGVNFDPSYSKSENFVGDTTLFSLSRKVFNVSPMAQFNYMFDKRTNLRVIYNGRTSQPSMTQLQPVADISDPTNIKIGNPDLNPTYTNNLMIRFQQFKPEQQRALMVMANGNYVVNDIVSYTAYDAQTGVKTTTYKNVNGNYSANARVIFNSPLKNKKFSVNSMTMASFSNSNGYINEAKNTSKNTVLSERAGIDFRSSYLDLGVNGNFRYNKARNSLQGQNDQDTYNYGVGGTTTIYLPWDIKLESDITWSTNSGYGEGYEQNEVLWNASISKSFLKGNQGTLRLKVYDMLQQRSNISRTVTANYIQDAEYNTLSSYFMVHFIYRFSIFKGGASASDMKRPGPGGGRGPMGPPPGGGPGRF
;
A
#
# COMPACT_ATOMS: atom_id res chain seq x y z
N MET A 1 -20.56 11.62 -34.45
CA MET A 1 -20.24 10.46 -35.29
C MET A 1 -18.99 10.65 -36.18
N ARG A 2 -18.05 11.53 -35.89
CA ARG A 2 -16.79 11.69 -36.66
C ARG A 2 -15.51 11.30 -35.89
N LEU A 3 -15.56 11.13 -34.58
CA LEU A 3 -14.40 10.71 -33.77
C LEU A 3 -14.15 9.19 -33.79
N GLY A 4 -15.16 8.37 -34.01
CA GLY A 4 -15.02 6.89 -34.03
C GLY A 4 -14.26 6.32 -35.25
N LYS A 5 -14.20 7.06 -36.35
CA LYS A 5 -13.47 6.60 -37.55
C LYS A 5 -11.95 6.84 -37.45
N TRP A 6 -11.48 7.79 -36.67
CA TRP A 6 -10.06 8.08 -36.50
C TRP A 6 -9.39 7.12 -35.52
N LEU A 7 -10.11 6.68 -34.49
CA LEU A 7 -9.60 5.66 -33.56
C LEU A 7 -9.44 4.28 -34.22
N LEU A 8 -10.32 3.93 -35.16
CA LEU A 8 -10.20 2.67 -35.88
C LEU A 8 -9.03 2.68 -36.86
N TRP A 9 -8.69 3.84 -37.47
CA TRP A 9 -7.52 4.00 -38.32
C TRP A 9 -6.21 4.04 -37.53
N LEU A 10 -6.21 4.59 -36.33
CA LEU A 10 -5.05 4.58 -35.43
C LEU A 10 -4.74 3.16 -34.91
N CYS A 11 -5.77 2.36 -34.62
CA CYS A 11 -5.60 0.94 -34.26
C CYS A 11 -5.13 0.06 -35.44
N LEU A 12 -5.52 0.39 -36.67
CA LEU A 12 -5.07 -0.35 -37.86
C LEU A 12 -3.65 0.03 -38.31
N ALA A 13 -3.18 1.22 -38.02
CA ALA A 13 -1.80 1.65 -38.38
C ALA A 13 -0.73 1.07 -37.46
N VAL A 14 -1.08 0.54 -36.29
CA VAL A 14 -0.14 -0.08 -35.32
C VAL A 14 0.07 -1.59 -35.58
N PHE A 15 -0.77 -2.23 -36.41
CA PHE A 15 -0.66 -3.64 -36.75
C PHE A 15 -0.08 -3.89 -38.16
N SER A 16 1.11 -3.37 -38.41
CA SER A 16 1.94 -3.93 -39.50
C SER A 16 2.71 -5.13 -38.93
N PRO A 17 2.50 -6.36 -39.41
CA PRO A 17 3.32 -7.49 -38.98
C PRO A 17 4.73 -7.29 -39.54
N ALA A 18 5.69 -6.94 -38.67
CA ALA A 18 7.09 -7.10 -39.03
C ALA A 18 7.36 -8.59 -39.21
N VAL A 19 7.56 -9.00 -40.45
CA VAL A 19 8.03 -10.35 -40.81
C VAL A 19 9.46 -10.46 -40.29
N PHE A 20 9.62 -11.02 -39.08
CA PHE A 20 10.94 -11.43 -38.60
C PHE A 20 11.35 -12.68 -39.33
N ALA A 21 12.38 -12.59 -40.16
CA ALA A 21 13.10 -13.73 -40.69
C ALA A 21 13.51 -14.65 -39.53
N GLN A 22 13.00 -15.85 -39.49
CA GLN A 22 13.39 -16.89 -38.56
C GLN A 22 14.84 -17.26 -38.87
N GLN A 23 15.79 -16.73 -38.07
CA GLN A 23 17.15 -17.30 -38.07
C GLN A 23 17.05 -18.70 -37.46
N SER A 24 17.22 -19.70 -38.30
CA SER A 24 17.28 -21.09 -37.90
C SER A 24 18.49 -21.31 -36.97
N GLY A 25 18.20 -21.47 -35.65
CA GLY A 25 19.22 -21.81 -34.68
C GLY A 25 19.74 -23.24 -34.85
N VAL A 26 20.95 -23.50 -34.42
CA VAL A 26 21.59 -24.82 -34.43
C VAL A 26 21.10 -25.63 -33.23
N GLU A 27 20.90 -26.91 -33.39
CA GLU A 27 20.56 -27.87 -32.34
C GLU A 27 21.85 -28.56 -31.84
N ILE A 28 22.05 -28.61 -30.51
CA ILE A 28 23.16 -29.33 -29.86
C ILE A 28 22.59 -30.58 -29.19
N ARG A 29 23.16 -31.75 -29.47
CA ARG A 29 22.75 -33.03 -28.92
C ARG A 29 23.92 -33.75 -28.28
N GLY A 30 23.64 -34.54 -27.23
CA GLY A 30 24.63 -35.41 -26.58
C GLY A 30 23.96 -36.35 -25.60
N THR A 31 24.76 -37.16 -24.92
CA THR A 31 24.34 -38.14 -23.92
C THR A 31 25.20 -38.01 -22.69
N ILE A 32 24.62 -37.94 -21.51
CA ILE A 32 25.32 -37.89 -20.22
C ILE A 32 25.35 -39.28 -19.62
N VAL A 33 26.55 -39.70 -19.24
CA VAL A 33 26.78 -41.02 -18.61
C VAL A 33 27.79 -40.88 -17.47
N GLU A 34 27.75 -41.84 -16.57
CA GLU A 34 28.72 -42.00 -15.50
C GLU A 34 30.04 -42.59 -16.07
N GLN A 35 31.17 -42.01 -15.68
CA GLN A 35 32.50 -42.50 -16.10
C GLN A 35 32.76 -43.88 -15.50
N GLY A 36 33.24 -44.80 -16.33
CA GLY A 36 33.54 -46.17 -15.93
C GLY A 36 32.40 -47.16 -16.07
N SER A 37 31.20 -46.84 -15.61
CA SER A 37 30.02 -47.71 -15.71
C SER A 37 29.25 -47.55 -17.01
N ASN A 38 29.40 -46.40 -17.69
CA ASN A 38 28.59 -45.99 -18.84
C ASN A 38 27.06 -45.94 -18.59
N THR A 39 26.65 -45.92 -17.34
CA THR A 39 25.22 -45.81 -16.95
C THR A 39 24.66 -44.45 -17.35
N PRO A 40 23.52 -44.35 -18.07
CA PRO A 40 22.91 -43.08 -18.42
C PRO A 40 22.44 -42.32 -17.18
N ILE A 41 22.78 -41.02 -17.08
CA ILE A 41 22.37 -40.18 -15.97
C ILE A 41 21.11 -39.42 -16.38
N GLU A 42 19.98 -39.73 -15.75
CA GLU A 42 18.70 -39.03 -15.90
C GLU A 42 18.67 -37.76 -15.07
N GLN A 43 18.04 -36.67 -15.58
CA GLN A 43 17.88 -35.39 -14.90
C GLN A 43 19.18 -34.64 -14.58
N ALA A 44 20.30 -34.97 -15.21
CA ALA A 44 21.45 -34.10 -15.15
C ALA A 44 21.14 -32.74 -15.75
N THR A 45 21.56 -31.64 -15.13
CA THR A 45 21.34 -30.29 -15.60
C THR A 45 22.40 -29.87 -16.57
N ILE A 46 22.04 -29.60 -17.82
CA ILE A 46 22.92 -29.15 -18.91
C ILE A 46 22.66 -27.67 -19.15
N ARG A 47 23.66 -26.82 -19.02
CA ARG A 47 23.63 -25.38 -19.25
C ARG A 47 24.65 -25.03 -20.35
N LEU A 48 24.23 -24.22 -21.30
CA LEU A 48 25.08 -23.58 -22.28
C LEU A 48 25.39 -22.18 -21.81
N LEU A 49 26.65 -21.89 -21.51
CA LEU A 49 27.12 -20.61 -20.98
C LEU A 49 27.87 -19.83 -22.06
N SER A 50 27.74 -18.50 -22.00
CA SER A 50 28.57 -17.58 -22.81
C SER A 50 30.01 -17.59 -22.30
N VAL A 51 31.00 -17.64 -23.19
CA VAL A 51 32.41 -17.61 -22.81
C VAL A 51 32.85 -16.26 -22.28
N THR A 52 32.15 -15.17 -22.65
CA THR A 52 32.52 -13.80 -22.30
C THR A 52 32.13 -13.38 -20.88
N ASP A 53 31.02 -13.91 -20.36
CA ASP A 53 30.45 -13.48 -19.09
C ASP A 53 29.82 -14.62 -18.25
N SER A 54 30.03 -15.88 -18.70
CA SER A 54 29.45 -17.08 -18.09
C SER A 54 27.92 -17.03 -17.88
N SER A 55 27.22 -16.15 -18.58
CA SER A 55 25.75 -16.09 -18.53
C SER A 55 25.14 -17.32 -19.22
N MET A 56 24.01 -17.79 -18.68
CA MET A 56 23.33 -18.95 -19.22
C MET A 56 22.54 -18.56 -20.49
N VAL A 57 22.95 -19.12 -21.62
CA VAL A 57 22.31 -18.93 -22.93
C VAL A 57 21.11 -19.87 -23.11
N ARG A 58 21.27 -21.14 -22.70
CA ARG A 58 20.23 -22.18 -22.76
C ARG A 58 20.47 -23.22 -21.66
N GLY A 59 19.41 -23.93 -21.29
CA GLY A 59 19.49 -25.07 -20.37
C GLY A 59 18.45 -26.12 -20.68
N VAL A 60 18.78 -27.38 -20.36
CA VAL A 60 17.92 -28.56 -20.49
C VAL A 60 18.31 -29.57 -19.43
N VAL A 61 17.48 -30.55 -19.14
CA VAL A 61 17.84 -31.74 -18.36
C VAL A 61 17.92 -32.97 -19.24
N SER A 62 18.78 -33.94 -18.87
CA SER A 62 18.86 -35.21 -19.58
C SER A 62 17.62 -36.08 -19.35
N SER A 63 17.28 -36.88 -20.34
CA SER A 63 16.19 -37.86 -20.33
C SER A 63 16.61 -39.17 -19.66
N LYS A 64 15.68 -40.14 -19.54
CA LYS A 64 15.96 -41.48 -18.96
C LYS A 64 17.15 -42.23 -19.54
N ASN A 65 17.44 -42.03 -20.79
CA ASN A 65 18.58 -42.63 -21.48
C ASN A 65 19.82 -41.71 -21.51
N GLY A 66 19.83 -40.68 -20.65
CA GLY A 66 20.93 -39.71 -20.56
C GLY A 66 20.97 -38.69 -21.69
N SER A 67 20.14 -38.80 -22.72
CA SER A 67 20.20 -37.92 -23.90
C SER A 67 19.65 -36.52 -23.61
N PHE A 68 20.23 -35.50 -24.27
CA PHE A 68 19.72 -34.11 -24.19
C PHE A 68 19.75 -33.43 -25.58
N SER A 69 18.94 -32.38 -25.72
CA SER A 69 18.86 -31.55 -26.91
C SER A 69 18.62 -30.08 -26.58
N LEU A 70 19.58 -29.22 -26.92
CA LEU A 70 19.50 -27.76 -26.82
C LEU A 70 19.19 -27.19 -28.20
N LYS A 71 17.95 -26.69 -28.41
CA LYS A 71 17.48 -26.16 -29.69
C LYS A 71 17.64 -24.64 -29.78
N ASN A 72 17.71 -24.12 -31.00
CA ASN A 72 17.76 -22.69 -31.30
C ASN A 72 18.97 -21.97 -30.71
N VAL A 73 20.14 -22.57 -30.80
CA VAL A 73 21.43 -21.98 -30.39
C VAL A 73 22.00 -21.16 -31.56
N LYS A 74 22.42 -19.92 -31.29
CA LYS A 74 23.08 -19.04 -32.27
C LYS A 74 24.52 -19.51 -32.50
N LYS A 75 25.10 -19.13 -33.65
CA LYS A 75 26.52 -19.34 -33.92
C LYS A 75 27.36 -18.57 -32.89
N GLY A 76 28.40 -19.19 -32.36
CA GLY A 76 29.28 -18.60 -31.35
C GLY A 76 30.11 -19.62 -30.59
N ASN A 77 30.95 -19.14 -29.71
CA ASN A 77 31.72 -19.97 -28.77
C ASN A 77 30.99 -20.02 -27.43
N TYR A 78 30.85 -21.19 -26.89
CA TYR A 78 30.08 -21.46 -25.67
C TYR A 78 30.88 -22.41 -24.74
N LEU A 79 30.48 -22.44 -23.49
CA LEU A 79 30.91 -23.42 -22.52
C LEU A 79 29.70 -24.27 -22.10
N LEU A 80 29.74 -25.55 -22.40
CA LEU A 80 28.73 -26.50 -21.95
C LEU A 80 29.05 -26.90 -20.50
N HIS A 81 28.14 -26.65 -19.61
CA HIS A 81 28.28 -26.98 -18.19
C HIS A 81 27.23 -28.01 -17.80
N VAL A 82 27.66 -29.15 -17.32
CA VAL A 82 26.82 -30.26 -16.92
C VAL A 82 27.01 -30.52 -15.43
N THR A 83 25.93 -30.65 -14.70
CA THR A 83 25.93 -30.93 -13.24
C THR A 83 24.89 -31.98 -12.89
N PHE A 84 25.23 -32.83 -11.96
CA PHE A 84 24.36 -33.80 -11.33
C PHE A 84 24.77 -33.98 -9.86
N VAL A 85 23.80 -34.27 -8.97
CA VAL A 85 24.05 -34.41 -7.52
C VAL A 85 24.92 -35.64 -7.28
N GLY A 86 26.08 -35.49 -6.65
CA GLY A 86 27.03 -36.56 -6.37
C GLY A 86 28.11 -36.72 -7.43
N PHE A 87 28.14 -35.88 -8.46
CA PHE A 87 29.13 -35.93 -9.55
C PHE A 87 29.86 -34.59 -9.68
N ASP A 88 31.10 -34.64 -10.15
CA ASP A 88 31.90 -33.45 -10.47
C ASP A 88 31.28 -32.69 -11.64
N PRO A 89 31.22 -31.34 -11.58
CA PRO A 89 30.71 -30.53 -12.67
C PRO A 89 31.61 -30.64 -13.91
N LEU A 90 31.04 -30.96 -15.06
CA LEU A 90 31.76 -31.02 -16.32
C LEU A 90 31.65 -29.71 -17.08
N TYR A 91 32.77 -29.14 -17.50
CA TYR A 91 32.87 -27.97 -18.35
C TYR A 91 33.53 -28.35 -19.70
N GLN A 92 32.78 -28.17 -20.79
CA GLN A 92 33.28 -28.46 -22.12
C GLN A 92 33.14 -27.26 -23.06
N PRO A 93 34.26 -26.72 -23.58
CA PRO A 93 34.18 -25.67 -24.61
C PRO A 93 33.51 -26.19 -25.88
N LEU A 94 32.62 -25.38 -26.47
CA LEU A 94 31.86 -25.78 -27.66
C LEU A 94 31.80 -24.63 -28.67
N GLN A 95 32.22 -24.89 -29.90
CA GLN A 95 32.12 -23.95 -31.00
C GLN A 95 30.94 -24.33 -31.91
N VAL A 96 29.94 -23.45 -31.98
CA VAL A 96 28.78 -23.62 -32.82
C VAL A 96 28.96 -22.80 -34.12
N SER A 97 29.50 -23.44 -35.17
CA SER A 97 29.82 -22.78 -36.45
C SER A 97 28.65 -22.73 -37.45
N GLY A 98 27.62 -23.54 -37.22
CA GLY A 98 26.47 -23.67 -38.12
C GLY A 98 26.75 -24.52 -39.38
N LYS A 99 27.96 -25.08 -39.56
CA LYS A 99 28.29 -26.00 -40.65
C LYS A 99 27.72 -27.40 -40.44
N LYS A 100 27.41 -27.77 -39.20
CA LYS A 100 26.74 -29.01 -38.81
C LYS A 100 25.51 -28.67 -37.99
N ASN A 101 24.36 -29.27 -38.34
CA ASN A 101 23.13 -29.15 -37.57
C ASN A 101 22.37 -30.50 -37.63
N PRO A 102 22.24 -31.25 -36.52
CA PRO A 102 22.67 -30.90 -35.16
C PRO A 102 24.16 -31.00 -34.93
N VAL A 103 24.71 -30.22 -33.99
CA VAL A 103 26.01 -30.36 -33.41
C VAL A 103 25.95 -31.48 -32.37
N ASN A 104 26.57 -32.61 -32.65
CA ASN A 104 26.61 -33.71 -31.70
C ASN A 104 27.89 -33.58 -30.86
N VAL A 105 27.76 -33.37 -29.54
CA VAL A 105 28.85 -33.30 -28.59
C VAL A 105 29.28 -34.68 -28.08
N GLY A 106 28.61 -35.75 -28.56
CA GLY A 106 28.95 -37.12 -28.19
C GLY A 106 28.48 -37.49 -26.79
N LYS A 107 29.25 -38.40 -26.21
CA LYS A 107 29.06 -38.92 -24.88
C LYS A 107 29.83 -38.05 -23.89
N LEU A 108 29.17 -37.53 -22.87
CA LEU A 108 29.74 -36.70 -21.82
C LEU A 108 29.76 -37.54 -20.55
N GLU A 109 30.94 -37.77 -20.01
CA GLU A 109 31.15 -38.63 -18.86
C GLU A 109 31.31 -37.76 -17.60
N LEU A 110 30.48 -37.98 -16.55
CA LEU A 110 30.61 -37.37 -15.25
C LEU A 110 31.36 -38.29 -14.30
N ASN A 111 32.35 -37.74 -13.62
CA ASN A 111 33.10 -38.44 -12.57
C ASN A 111 32.27 -38.46 -11.27
N ASP A 112 32.32 -39.60 -10.58
CA ASP A 112 31.83 -39.69 -9.20
C ASP A 112 32.68 -38.79 -8.29
N GLY A 113 32.04 -37.77 -7.67
CA GLY A 113 32.72 -36.76 -6.90
C GLY A 113 33.13 -37.26 -5.52
N SER A 114 34.24 -37.95 -5.36
CA SER A 114 34.90 -38.09 -4.08
C SER A 114 35.55 -36.75 -3.74
N ILE A 115 35.13 -36.10 -2.68
CA ILE A 115 35.51 -34.74 -2.29
C ILE A 115 36.99 -34.75 -1.81
N GLU A 116 37.91 -34.41 -2.67
CA GLU A 116 39.14 -33.76 -2.24
C GLU A 116 38.99 -32.25 -2.35
N LEU A 117 38.92 -31.59 -1.20
CA LEU A 117 38.81 -30.13 -1.07
C LEU A 117 40.16 -29.49 -1.48
N GLY A 118 40.30 -29.21 -2.78
CA GLY A 118 41.31 -28.30 -3.28
C GLY A 118 40.71 -26.92 -3.52
N GLU A 119 41.11 -25.95 -2.73
CA GLU A 119 40.62 -24.57 -2.73
C GLU A 119 40.98 -23.83 -4.02
N ALA A 120 40.04 -23.75 -4.98
CA ALA A 120 40.11 -22.77 -6.04
C ALA A 120 39.07 -21.66 -5.74
N VAL A 121 39.49 -20.59 -5.06
CA VAL A 121 38.67 -19.40 -4.80
C VAL A 121 38.54 -18.64 -6.12
N VAL A 122 37.53 -18.95 -6.89
CA VAL A 122 37.04 -18.04 -7.95
C VAL A 122 36.20 -16.96 -7.28
N VAL A 123 36.82 -15.82 -6.96
CA VAL A 123 36.11 -14.62 -6.49
C VAL A 123 35.38 -14.00 -7.68
N GLY A 124 34.28 -14.60 -8.10
CA GLY A 124 33.31 -13.94 -8.93
C GLY A 124 32.61 -12.89 -8.08
N LYS A 125 32.84 -11.58 -8.31
CA LYS A 125 31.98 -10.55 -7.71
C LYS A 125 30.55 -10.80 -8.20
N ALA A 126 29.66 -11.20 -7.29
CA ALA A 126 28.25 -11.27 -7.60
C ALA A 126 27.77 -9.89 -8.07
N PRO A 127 26.95 -9.79 -9.12
CA PRO A 127 26.45 -8.51 -9.60
C PRO A 127 25.68 -7.82 -8.47
N GLU A 128 25.85 -6.50 -8.36
CA GLU A 128 25.16 -5.68 -7.36
C GLU A 128 23.64 -5.82 -7.45
N VAL A 129 23.13 -5.88 -8.69
CA VAL A 129 21.71 -6.08 -8.99
C VAL A 129 21.56 -7.16 -10.05
N SER A 130 20.72 -8.13 -9.80
CA SER A 130 20.34 -9.15 -10.79
C SER A 130 18.80 -9.21 -10.92
N VAL A 131 18.33 -9.62 -12.10
CA VAL A 131 16.90 -9.82 -12.32
C VAL A 131 16.67 -11.26 -12.72
N ARG A 132 15.89 -11.97 -11.93
CA ARG A 132 15.51 -13.36 -12.19
C ARG A 132 13.99 -13.42 -12.32
N ASN A 133 13.49 -13.77 -13.50
CA ASN A 133 12.06 -13.71 -13.83
C ASN A 133 11.50 -12.31 -13.56
N ASP A 134 10.51 -12.19 -12.66
CA ASP A 134 9.87 -10.93 -12.28
C ASP A 134 10.43 -10.34 -10.98
N THR A 135 11.53 -10.90 -10.46
CA THR A 135 12.15 -10.50 -9.19
C THR A 135 13.42 -9.71 -9.44
N ILE A 136 13.54 -8.53 -8.88
CA ILE A 136 14.78 -7.75 -8.81
C ILE A 136 15.48 -8.16 -7.52
N GLU A 137 16.70 -8.68 -7.65
CA GLU A 137 17.52 -9.14 -6.53
C GLU A 137 18.74 -8.23 -6.38
N TYR A 138 18.86 -7.61 -5.22
CA TYR A 138 20.00 -6.81 -4.79
C TYR A 138 20.88 -7.66 -3.87
N ASN A 139 22.17 -7.66 -4.11
CA ASN A 139 23.15 -8.27 -3.21
C ASN A 139 23.49 -7.28 -2.08
N ALA A 140 23.09 -7.57 -0.86
CA ALA A 140 23.26 -6.66 0.28
C ALA A 140 24.74 -6.31 0.55
N ASP A 141 25.64 -7.25 0.36
CA ASP A 141 27.09 -7.06 0.59
C ASP A 141 27.74 -6.09 -0.41
N SER A 142 27.10 -5.81 -1.53
CA SER A 142 27.59 -4.83 -2.50
C SER A 142 27.40 -3.37 -2.04
N TYR A 143 26.56 -3.14 -1.03
CA TYR A 143 26.23 -1.81 -0.51
C TYR A 143 26.80 -1.64 0.90
N LYS A 144 27.81 -0.78 1.02
CA LYS A 144 28.45 -0.54 2.30
C LYS A 144 27.57 0.33 3.20
N VAL A 145 27.26 -0.18 4.37
CA VAL A 145 26.63 0.53 5.47
C VAL A 145 27.54 0.51 6.70
N THR A 146 27.35 1.46 7.60
CA THR A 146 28.08 1.49 8.86
C THR A 146 27.68 0.32 9.76
N GLU A 147 28.58 -0.11 10.64
CA GLU A 147 28.27 -1.13 11.62
C GLU A 147 27.12 -0.68 12.53
N GLY A 148 26.16 -1.57 12.82
CA GLY A 148 24.93 -1.22 13.57
C GLY A 148 23.81 -0.58 12.73
N SER A 149 23.99 -0.41 11.40
CA SER A 149 22.95 0.08 10.52
C SER A 149 21.77 -0.87 10.43
N VAL A 150 20.60 -0.30 10.21
CA VAL A 150 19.34 -1.01 9.97
C VAL A 150 19.07 -1.20 8.47
N LEU A 151 18.07 -2.00 8.13
CA LEU A 151 17.66 -2.23 6.74
C LEU A 151 17.38 -0.92 5.98
N GLU A 152 16.82 0.09 6.63
CA GLU A 152 16.55 1.40 6.02
C GLU A 152 17.83 2.06 5.48
N ASP A 153 18.92 2.02 6.24
CA ASP A 153 20.21 2.56 5.81
C ASP A 153 20.77 1.80 4.58
N LEU A 154 20.51 0.51 4.51
CA LEU A 154 20.86 -0.33 3.38
C LEU A 154 20.00 -0.01 2.15
N LEU A 155 18.67 0.13 2.34
CA LEU A 155 17.71 0.48 1.29
C LEU A 155 18.04 1.83 0.64
N LYS A 156 18.39 2.83 1.45
CA LYS A 156 18.80 4.15 0.96
C LYS A 156 20.05 4.13 0.07
N LYS A 157 20.86 3.07 0.13
CA LYS A 157 22.05 2.91 -0.73
C LYS A 157 21.77 2.14 -2.02
N MET A 158 20.59 1.51 -2.13
CA MET A 158 20.24 0.68 -3.29
C MET A 158 19.69 1.52 -4.44
N PRO A 159 20.10 1.27 -5.68
CA PRO A 159 19.61 2.03 -6.82
C PRO A 159 18.13 1.74 -7.09
N GLY A 160 17.34 2.78 -7.37
CA GLY A 160 15.90 2.67 -7.62
C GLY A 160 15.06 2.46 -6.37
N VAL A 161 15.67 2.47 -5.19
CA VAL A 161 14.98 2.43 -3.90
C VAL A 161 15.01 3.82 -3.29
N GLU A 162 13.83 4.29 -2.91
CA GLU A 162 13.63 5.56 -2.22
C GLU A 162 12.99 5.27 -0.87
N VAL A 163 13.49 5.91 0.16
CA VAL A 163 12.89 5.90 1.51
C VAL A 163 12.73 7.35 1.90
N ASP A 164 11.49 7.80 2.02
CA ASP A 164 11.19 9.18 2.39
C ASP A 164 11.48 9.46 3.88
N SER A 165 11.29 10.70 4.30
CA SER A 165 11.51 11.14 5.68
C SER A 165 10.60 10.42 6.69
N GLU A 166 9.47 9.91 6.24
CA GLU A 166 8.52 9.16 7.06
C GLU A 166 8.85 7.66 7.11
N GLY A 167 9.84 7.19 6.31
CA GLY A 167 10.24 5.79 6.20
C GLY A 167 9.40 4.96 5.22
N LYS A 168 8.58 5.58 4.39
CA LYS A 168 7.85 4.92 3.32
C LYS A 168 8.81 4.49 2.22
N ILE A 169 8.75 3.23 1.87
CA ILE A 169 9.67 2.63 0.89
C ILE A 169 8.98 2.58 -0.47
N THR A 170 9.67 3.10 -1.47
CA THR A 170 9.31 2.95 -2.89
C THR A 170 10.44 2.28 -3.64
N VAL A 171 10.14 1.30 -4.46
CA VAL A 171 11.12 0.67 -5.36
C VAL A 171 10.68 0.85 -6.80
N ASN A 172 11.51 1.53 -7.58
CA ASN A 172 11.20 1.87 -8.98
C ASN A 172 9.83 2.55 -9.13
N GLY A 173 9.51 3.45 -8.17
CA GLY A 173 8.25 4.19 -8.15
C GLY A 173 7.02 3.42 -7.65
N LYS A 174 7.17 2.15 -7.28
CA LYS A 174 6.11 1.36 -6.65
C LYS A 174 6.27 1.37 -5.14
N GLU A 175 5.20 1.67 -4.43
CA GLU A 175 5.17 1.56 -2.98
C GLU A 175 5.27 0.10 -2.55
N VAL A 176 6.18 -0.18 -1.65
CA VAL A 176 6.31 -1.49 -1.00
C VAL A 176 5.21 -1.63 0.04
N LYS A 177 4.39 -2.66 -0.09
CA LYS A 177 3.27 -2.91 0.82
C LYS A 177 3.63 -3.85 1.96
N LYS A 178 4.59 -4.75 1.75
CA LYS A 178 4.98 -5.77 2.73
C LYS A 178 6.48 -6.05 2.67
N VAL A 179 7.06 -6.36 3.82
CA VAL A 179 8.39 -6.95 3.92
C VAL A 179 8.26 -8.38 4.41
N MET A 180 8.95 -9.27 3.72
CA MET A 180 9.03 -10.69 4.05
C MET A 180 10.47 -11.02 4.45
N VAL A 181 10.63 -11.97 5.36
CA VAL A 181 11.92 -12.52 5.75
C VAL A 181 11.92 -14.02 5.47
N ASP A 182 12.81 -14.48 4.61
CA ASP A 182 12.85 -15.87 4.10
C ASP A 182 11.47 -16.36 3.60
N GLY A 183 10.72 -15.51 2.90
CA GLY A 183 9.41 -15.82 2.33
C GLY A 183 8.22 -15.75 3.29
N LYS A 184 8.43 -15.34 4.54
CA LYS A 184 7.38 -15.17 5.56
C LYS A 184 7.11 -13.70 5.81
N GLU A 185 5.85 -13.33 5.96
CA GLU A 185 5.46 -11.96 6.25
C GLU A 185 6.01 -11.54 7.62
N PHE A 186 6.69 -10.39 7.64
CA PHE A 186 7.26 -9.81 8.86
C PHE A 186 6.39 -8.61 9.25
N PHE A 187 5.68 -8.70 10.36
CA PHE A 187 4.70 -7.70 10.80
C PHE A 187 3.72 -7.28 9.70
N SER A 188 2.99 -8.24 9.20
CA SER A 188 1.92 -8.20 8.19
C SER A 188 1.99 -7.07 7.16
N ASP A 189 1.64 -5.83 7.46
CA ASP A 189 1.38 -4.84 6.42
C ASP A 189 2.18 -3.52 6.56
N ASP A 190 3.19 -3.47 7.47
CA ASP A 190 4.02 -2.28 7.63
C ASP A 190 5.50 -2.51 7.31
N PRO A 191 5.93 -2.12 6.09
CA PRO A 191 7.34 -2.20 5.68
C PRO A 191 8.30 -1.42 6.57
N LYS A 192 7.84 -0.35 7.22
CA LYS A 192 8.67 0.53 8.06
C LYS A 192 9.14 -0.20 9.31
N VAL A 193 8.31 -1.09 9.87
CA VAL A 193 8.71 -1.92 11.02
C VAL A 193 9.94 -2.76 10.68
N ALA A 194 9.95 -3.37 9.50
CA ALA A 194 11.11 -4.14 9.06
C ALA A 194 12.31 -3.24 8.76
N SER A 195 12.12 -2.13 8.02
CA SER A 195 13.22 -1.28 7.57
C SER A 195 13.95 -0.59 8.71
N LYS A 196 13.23 -0.14 9.72
CA LYS A 196 13.80 0.59 10.85
C LYS A 196 14.41 -0.30 11.94
N ASN A 197 14.11 -1.61 11.92
CA ASN A 197 14.45 -2.47 13.04
C ASN A 197 15.30 -3.69 12.66
N LEU A 198 15.25 -4.16 11.41
CA LEU A 198 16.08 -5.30 11.00
C LEU A 198 17.53 -4.87 10.79
N PRO A 199 18.54 -5.54 11.41
CA PRO A 199 19.93 -5.22 11.18
C PRO A 199 20.33 -5.46 9.72
N ALA A 200 20.92 -4.46 9.06
CA ALA A 200 21.38 -4.59 7.67
C ALA A 200 22.38 -5.75 7.47
N GLN A 201 23.18 -6.02 8.50
CA GLN A 201 24.22 -7.04 8.46
C GLN A 201 23.69 -8.47 8.34
N MET A 202 22.45 -8.75 8.79
CA MET A 202 21.85 -10.08 8.68
C MET A 202 21.37 -10.42 7.28
N ILE A 203 21.26 -9.43 6.40
CA ILE A 203 20.66 -9.57 5.08
C ILE A 203 21.69 -10.04 4.08
N ASP A 204 21.41 -11.15 3.40
CA ASP A 204 22.18 -11.67 2.27
C ASP A 204 21.74 -11.00 0.98
N LYS A 205 20.42 -11.10 0.68
CA LYS A 205 19.83 -10.53 -0.52
C LYS A 205 18.50 -9.87 -0.22
N LEU A 206 18.22 -8.84 -1.00
CA LEU A 206 16.92 -8.18 -1.01
C LEU A 206 16.26 -8.43 -2.36
N GLN A 207 15.11 -9.06 -2.35
CA GLN A 207 14.33 -9.43 -3.53
C GLN A 207 13.07 -8.57 -3.59
N VAL A 208 12.91 -7.83 -4.67
CA VAL A 208 11.69 -7.05 -4.94
C VAL A 208 10.86 -7.77 -5.98
N LEU A 209 9.62 -8.09 -5.64
CA LEU A 209 8.71 -8.81 -6.52
C LEU A 209 7.28 -8.27 -6.38
N ASP A 210 6.51 -8.37 -7.45
CA ASP A 210 5.08 -8.14 -7.41
C ASP A 210 4.37 -9.46 -7.05
N LYS A 211 3.93 -9.55 -5.80
CA LYS A 211 3.22 -10.73 -5.28
C LYS A 211 1.75 -10.63 -5.65
N LYS A 212 1.24 -11.62 -6.35
CA LYS A 212 -0.20 -11.76 -6.63
C LYS A 212 -0.96 -12.11 -5.37
N SER A 213 -2.27 -11.82 -5.36
CA SER A 213 -3.15 -12.25 -4.27
C SER A 213 -3.06 -13.77 -4.04
N ASP A 214 -3.38 -14.24 -2.84
CA ASP A 214 -3.38 -15.68 -2.54
C ASP A 214 -4.34 -16.42 -3.49
N MET A 215 -5.49 -15.82 -3.82
CA MET A 215 -6.47 -16.39 -4.76
C MET A 215 -5.93 -16.45 -6.19
N ALA A 216 -5.29 -15.39 -6.68
CA ALA A 216 -4.68 -15.37 -8.01
C ALA A 216 -3.53 -16.37 -8.14
N MET A 217 -2.73 -16.56 -7.08
CA MET A 217 -1.70 -17.60 -7.03
C MET A 217 -2.30 -19.02 -7.04
N MET A 218 -3.44 -19.21 -6.38
CA MET A 218 -4.12 -20.50 -6.32
C MET A 218 -4.80 -20.86 -7.64
N THR A 219 -5.51 -19.91 -8.25
CA THR A 219 -6.30 -20.13 -9.48
C THR A 219 -5.46 -20.04 -10.74
N GLY A 220 -4.33 -19.34 -10.69
CA GLY A 220 -3.54 -18.95 -11.87
C GLY A 220 -4.19 -17.86 -12.72
N PHE A 221 -5.36 -17.33 -12.31
CA PHE A 221 -6.00 -16.14 -12.88
C PHE A 221 -5.62 -14.91 -12.04
N ASP A 222 -5.21 -13.88 -12.74
CA ASP A 222 -4.86 -12.60 -12.15
C ASP A 222 -6.16 -11.84 -11.87
N ASP A 223 -6.38 -11.50 -10.60
CA ASP A 223 -7.53 -10.72 -10.13
C ASP A 223 -7.28 -9.21 -10.17
N GLY A 224 -6.08 -8.82 -10.57
CA GLY A 224 -5.65 -7.41 -10.59
C GLY A 224 -5.07 -6.90 -9.28
N GLU A 225 -5.10 -7.72 -8.24
CA GLU A 225 -4.54 -7.39 -6.93
C GLU A 225 -3.10 -7.90 -6.84
N GLU A 226 -2.15 -7.03 -7.19
CA GLU A 226 -0.72 -7.28 -7.02
C GLU A 226 -0.15 -6.31 -6.00
N GLU A 227 0.62 -6.84 -5.06
CA GLU A 227 1.35 -6.06 -4.06
C GLU A 227 2.85 -6.11 -4.35
N THR A 228 3.51 -4.95 -4.40
CA THR A 228 4.98 -4.92 -4.44
C THR A 228 5.49 -5.25 -3.04
N VAL A 229 6.26 -6.31 -2.93
CA VAL A 229 6.84 -6.79 -1.67
C VAL A 229 8.36 -6.86 -1.75
N ILE A 230 9.01 -6.64 -0.61
CA ILE A 230 10.43 -6.91 -0.42
C ILE A 230 10.55 -8.23 0.34
N ASN A 231 11.25 -9.21 -0.23
CA ASN A 231 11.64 -10.42 0.48
C ASN A 231 13.14 -10.35 0.81
N LEU A 232 13.45 -10.42 2.09
CA LEU A 232 14.80 -10.44 2.62
C LEU A 232 15.25 -11.87 2.83
N THR A 233 16.39 -12.25 2.28
CA THR A 233 17.03 -13.52 2.63
C THR A 233 18.08 -13.29 3.71
N VAL A 234 18.06 -14.13 4.73
CA VAL A 234 18.97 -14.02 5.88
C VAL A 234 20.25 -14.82 5.62
N LYS A 235 21.40 -14.22 5.94
CA LYS A 235 22.73 -14.90 5.81
C LYS A 235 22.76 -16.22 6.55
N PRO A 236 23.44 -17.24 5.98
CA PRO A 236 23.73 -18.48 6.70
C PRO A 236 24.42 -18.18 8.04
N GLY A 237 23.99 -18.85 9.13
CA GLY A 237 24.49 -18.60 10.48
C GLY A 237 23.74 -17.53 11.29
N MET A 238 22.98 -16.63 10.64
CA MET A 238 22.18 -15.61 11.32
C MET A 238 20.68 -15.98 11.44
N LYS A 239 20.31 -17.22 11.12
CA LYS A 239 18.92 -17.74 11.26
C LYS A 239 18.57 -18.19 12.68
N GLN A 240 19.51 -18.12 13.63
CA GLN A 240 19.29 -18.50 15.03
C GLN A 240 19.92 -17.46 15.95
N GLY A 241 19.09 -16.71 16.66
CA GLY A 241 19.59 -15.67 17.55
C GLY A 241 18.52 -14.72 18.07
N TRP A 242 19.00 -13.78 18.87
CA TRP A 242 18.27 -12.66 19.39
C TRP A 242 18.83 -11.38 18.81
N PHE A 243 17.98 -10.48 18.38
CA PHE A 243 18.37 -9.14 17.98
C PHE A 243 17.25 -8.14 18.24
N GLY A 244 17.62 -6.90 18.38
CA GLY A 244 16.64 -5.86 18.62
C GLY A 244 17.28 -4.50 18.85
N ASN A 245 16.41 -3.54 19.12
CA ASN A 245 16.78 -2.20 19.49
C ASN A 245 15.85 -1.66 20.59
N ALA A 246 16.33 -0.72 21.35
CA ALA A 246 15.54 0.10 22.25
C ALA A 246 16.04 1.53 22.16
N TYR A 247 15.15 2.50 22.17
CA TYR A 247 15.53 3.89 22.30
C TYR A 247 14.58 4.62 23.24
N ALA A 248 15.10 5.63 23.89
CA ALA A 248 14.34 6.58 24.68
C ALA A 248 14.89 7.98 24.42
N GLY A 249 14.02 8.95 24.33
CA GLY A 249 14.34 10.35 24.14
C GLY A 249 13.41 11.24 24.95
N TYR A 250 13.97 12.34 25.43
CA TYR A 250 13.23 13.39 26.15
C TYR A 250 13.71 14.76 25.65
N GLY A 251 12.80 15.71 25.60
CA GLY A 251 13.07 17.01 25.00
C GLY A 251 12.33 18.15 25.68
N THR A 252 12.47 19.33 25.10
CA THR A 252 11.70 20.53 25.51
C THR A 252 10.22 20.33 25.24
N GLU A 253 9.36 21.16 25.82
CA GLU A 253 7.90 21.08 25.71
C GLU A 253 7.35 19.70 26.13
N ASP A 254 7.99 19.07 27.13
CA ASP A 254 7.65 17.74 27.63
C ASP A 254 7.54 16.68 26.54
N ARG A 255 8.29 16.83 25.42
CA ARG A 255 8.31 15.86 24.35
C ARG A 255 9.10 14.63 24.75
N TYR A 256 8.50 13.47 24.50
CA TYR A 256 9.14 12.18 24.77
C TYR A 256 8.91 11.20 23.63
N GLU A 257 9.87 10.33 23.42
CA GLU A 257 9.78 9.18 22.53
C GLU A 257 10.47 7.97 23.19
N ALA A 258 9.80 6.84 23.24
CA ALA A 258 10.38 5.57 23.66
C ALA A 258 9.88 4.44 22.79
N ASN A 259 10.79 3.53 22.43
CA ASN A 259 10.43 2.34 21.66
C ASN A 259 11.40 1.21 21.98
N ALA A 260 10.90 -0.02 22.00
CA ALA A 260 11.71 -1.21 22.12
C ALA A 260 11.18 -2.31 21.21
N MET A 261 12.09 -3.05 20.55
CA MET A 261 11.78 -4.21 19.74
C MET A 261 12.79 -5.32 20.01
N VAL A 262 12.30 -6.52 20.26
CA VAL A 262 13.09 -7.72 20.49
C VAL A 262 12.62 -8.83 19.56
N ASN A 263 13.54 -9.40 18.81
CA ASN A 263 13.29 -10.51 17.89
C ASN A 263 14.04 -11.75 18.34
N ARG A 264 13.40 -12.88 18.20
CA ARG A 264 14.00 -14.20 18.33
C ARG A 264 13.74 -15.02 17.08
N PHE A 265 14.81 -15.41 16.39
CA PHE A 265 14.74 -16.32 15.25
C PHE A 265 15.33 -17.67 15.62
N ILE A 266 14.62 -18.75 15.25
CA ILE A 266 15.04 -20.14 15.44
C ILE A 266 14.76 -20.87 14.12
N ASN A 267 15.75 -20.92 13.23
CA ASN A 267 15.61 -21.43 11.85
C ASN A 267 14.46 -20.70 11.11
N ASN A 268 13.35 -21.39 10.94
CA ASN A 268 12.16 -20.86 10.25
C ASN A 268 11.14 -20.24 11.21
N ASP A 269 11.32 -20.37 12.53
CA ASP A 269 10.42 -19.79 13.52
C ASP A 269 10.86 -18.39 13.90
N GLN A 270 9.90 -17.49 14.02
CA GLN A 270 10.12 -16.08 14.33
C GLN A 270 9.16 -15.65 15.43
N VAL A 271 9.70 -14.97 16.44
CA VAL A 271 8.90 -14.29 17.48
C VAL A 271 9.44 -12.88 17.63
N THR A 272 8.57 -11.90 17.60
CA THR A 272 8.93 -10.50 17.78
C THR A 272 7.99 -9.86 18.79
N PHE A 273 8.57 -9.20 19.76
CA PHE A 273 7.88 -8.29 20.67
C PHE A 273 8.30 -6.86 20.38
N MET A 274 7.36 -5.93 20.44
CA MET A 274 7.63 -4.51 20.31
C MET A 274 6.67 -3.67 21.14
N GLY A 275 7.12 -2.47 21.53
CA GLY A 275 6.29 -1.52 22.22
C GLY A 275 6.93 -0.14 22.21
N GLY A 276 6.10 0.89 22.31
CA GLY A 276 6.56 2.28 22.32
C GLY A 276 5.50 3.25 22.78
N ALA A 277 5.95 4.45 23.10
CA ALA A 277 5.10 5.58 23.46
C ALA A 277 5.79 6.91 23.07
N ASN A 278 5.00 7.89 22.64
CA ASN A 278 5.50 9.22 22.30
C ASN A 278 4.37 10.27 22.29
N ASN A 279 4.75 11.55 22.28
CA ASN A 279 3.87 12.68 22.07
C ASN A 279 4.40 13.64 20.99
N THR A 280 5.08 13.09 19.99
CA THR A 280 5.71 13.82 18.89
C THR A 280 5.03 13.57 17.56
N ASN A 281 3.72 13.26 17.56
CA ASN A 281 2.94 12.86 16.39
C ASN A 281 3.52 11.65 15.62
N ASN A 282 4.46 10.93 16.22
CA ASN A 282 4.97 9.69 15.68
C ASN A 282 4.04 8.57 16.14
N MET A 283 3.19 8.07 15.28
CA MET A 283 2.17 7.07 15.63
C MET A 283 2.74 5.67 15.98
N GLY A 284 3.98 5.61 16.44
CA GLY A 284 4.62 4.43 17.03
C GLY A 284 4.97 3.37 16.00
N PHE A 285 4.28 2.23 15.95
CA PHE A 285 4.44 1.25 14.84
C PHE A 285 4.28 1.94 13.48
N SER A 286 4.64 3.19 13.43
CA SER A 286 4.60 4.16 12.37
C SER A 286 3.40 3.92 11.46
N ASP A 287 2.35 4.65 11.69
CA ASP A 287 1.19 4.66 10.83
C ASP A 287 0.52 3.29 10.58
N MET A 288 0.86 2.26 11.37
CA MET A 288 0.11 1.00 11.36
C MET A 288 -1.39 1.24 11.61
N ALA A 289 -1.70 2.23 12.45
CA ALA A 289 -3.08 2.65 12.66
C ALA A 289 -3.70 3.26 11.40
N SER A 290 -2.96 4.05 10.62
CA SER A 290 -3.48 4.65 9.38
C SER A 290 -3.76 3.60 8.32
N THR A 291 -2.96 2.54 8.24
CA THR A 291 -3.18 1.42 7.31
C THR A 291 -4.32 0.51 7.77
N MET A 292 -4.55 0.39 9.08
CA MET A 292 -5.72 -0.33 9.63
C MET A 292 -7.03 0.41 9.39
N PHE A 293 -7.03 1.74 9.40
CA PHE A 293 -8.23 2.55 9.16
C PHE A 293 -8.50 2.79 7.67
N SER A 294 -7.52 2.70 6.78
CA SER A 294 -7.74 2.83 5.32
C SER A 294 -8.48 1.64 4.71
N GLY A 295 -8.61 0.53 5.41
CA GLY A 295 -9.45 -0.61 5.02
C GLY A 295 -10.96 -0.41 5.25
N MET A 296 -11.38 0.65 5.93
CA MET A 296 -12.77 0.86 6.35
C MET A 296 -13.50 2.06 5.72
N GLY A 297 -12.98 2.66 4.71
CA GLY A 297 -13.67 3.75 4.03
C GLY A 297 -12.95 4.09 2.74
N GLY A 298 -13.47 3.60 1.64
CA GLY A 298 -13.03 4.04 0.34
C GLY A 298 -13.16 5.54 0.23
N GLY A 299 -12.12 6.23 -0.15
CA GLY A 299 -12.20 7.62 -0.54
C GLY A 299 -11.03 8.46 -0.09
N GLY A 300 -9.94 8.41 -0.85
CA GLY A 300 -9.25 9.63 -1.19
C GLY A 300 -8.51 10.39 -0.09
N ARG A 301 -7.47 9.80 0.48
CA ARG A 301 -6.35 10.59 1.00
C ARG A 301 -5.04 10.23 0.30
N PHE A 302 -5.11 10.14 -1.01
CA PHE A 302 -3.95 10.24 -1.88
C PHE A 302 -3.95 11.64 -2.47
N MET A 303 -3.20 12.53 -1.88
CA MET A 303 -2.75 13.85 -2.36
C MET A 303 -3.03 14.96 -1.32
N GLY A 304 -2.25 14.97 -0.32
CA GLY A 304 -2.01 16.14 0.50
C GLY A 304 -0.65 15.90 1.11
N GLY A 305 0.26 16.82 0.84
CA GLY A 305 1.61 16.74 1.34
C GLY A 305 1.65 16.51 2.83
N PHE A 306 2.72 15.83 3.23
CA PHE A 306 3.17 15.69 4.61
C PHE A 306 2.10 15.18 5.59
N GLY A 307 2.19 13.92 5.96
CA GLY A 307 1.32 13.23 6.92
C GLY A 307 1.39 13.79 8.34
N ALA A 308 1.04 15.04 8.51
CA ALA A 308 0.61 15.54 9.79
C ALA A 308 -0.89 15.27 9.89
N GLY A 309 -1.31 14.33 10.70
CA GLY A 309 -2.68 14.28 11.19
C GLY A 309 -3.06 15.67 11.73
N SER A 310 -4.32 16.07 11.60
CA SER A 310 -4.81 17.28 12.22
C SER A 310 -4.58 17.18 13.74
N GLY A 311 -3.86 18.15 14.33
CA GLY A 311 -3.64 18.20 15.77
C GLY A 311 -2.35 17.58 16.29
N ILE A 312 -2.24 17.52 17.60
CA ILE A 312 -1.12 16.95 18.36
C ILE A 312 -1.57 15.64 18.98
N THR A 313 -0.84 14.57 18.71
CA THR A 313 -1.18 13.22 19.15
C THR A 313 -0.12 12.66 20.09
N SER A 314 -0.56 12.19 21.25
CA SER A 314 0.18 11.27 22.10
C SER A 314 -0.23 9.84 21.76
N SER A 315 0.72 8.93 21.63
CA SER A 315 0.43 7.53 21.28
C SER A 315 1.24 6.54 22.10
N GLY A 316 0.62 5.40 22.37
CA GLY A 316 1.24 4.22 22.98
C GLY A 316 0.86 2.95 22.21
N ASN A 317 1.79 2.01 22.11
CA ASN A 317 1.52 0.75 21.41
C ASN A 317 2.32 -0.42 22.00
N ALA A 318 1.75 -1.63 21.85
CA ALA A 318 2.43 -2.88 22.19
C ALA A 318 2.00 -3.98 21.20
N GLY A 319 2.94 -4.83 20.80
CA GLY A 319 2.65 -5.88 19.83
C GLY A 319 3.51 -7.11 19.99
N LEU A 320 2.90 -8.25 19.67
CA LEU A 320 3.55 -9.55 19.59
C LEU A 320 3.27 -10.14 18.22
N ASN A 321 4.29 -10.54 17.52
CA ASN A 321 4.16 -11.27 16.26
C ASN A 321 4.88 -12.60 16.36
N PHE A 322 4.30 -13.65 15.81
CA PHE A 322 4.98 -14.94 15.70
C PHE A 322 4.65 -15.64 14.39
N SER A 323 5.60 -16.44 13.91
CA SER A 323 5.41 -17.38 12.80
C SER A 323 6.14 -18.66 13.13
N LYS A 324 5.43 -19.79 13.11
CA LYS A 324 5.96 -21.11 13.40
C LYS A 324 5.62 -22.10 12.31
N GLU A 325 6.64 -22.80 11.82
CA GLU A 325 6.52 -23.89 10.87
C GLU A 325 6.54 -25.22 11.62
N PHE A 326 5.38 -25.78 11.93
CA PHE A 326 5.26 -27.07 12.61
C PHE A 326 5.73 -28.23 11.72
N SER A 327 5.55 -28.08 10.42
CA SER A 327 6.05 -28.98 9.38
C SER A 327 6.08 -28.26 8.03
N LYS A 328 6.72 -28.82 7.01
CA LYS A 328 6.67 -28.33 5.62
C LYS A 328 5.24 -28.22 5.07
N LYS A 329 4.26 -28.85 5.73
CA LYS A 329 2.86 -28.88 5.36
C LYS A 329 2.00 -27.92 6.17
N PHE A 330 2.43 -27.48 7.34
CA PHE A 330 1.62 -26.67 8.25
C PHE A 330 2.41 -25.53 8.88
N THR A 331 1.95 -24.32 8.63
CA THR A 331 2.49 -23.08 9.20
C THR A 331 1.39 -22.33 9.93
N LEU A 332 1.70 -21.84 11.12
CA LEU A 332 0.85 -20.97 11.93
C LEU A 332 1.60 -19.67 12.19
N GLY A 333 1.01 -18.56 11.82
CA GLY A 333 1.46 -17.22 12.20
C GLY A 333 0.35 -16.45 12.88
N GLY A 334 0.70 -15.41 13.59
CA GLY A 334 -0.26 -14.53 14.22
C GLY A 334 0.38 -13.29 14.80
N ASN A 335 -0.44 -12.30 15.06
CA ASN A 335 -0.02 -11.09 15.75
C ASN A 335 -1.11 -10.59 16.70
N THR A 336 -0.67 -9.95 17.77
CA THR A 336 -1.52 -9.22 18.69
C THR A 336 -0.98 -7.80 18.77
N ARG A 337 -1.87 -6.82 18.67
CA ARG A 337 -1.52 -5.40 18.65
C ARG A 337 -2.47 -4.62 19.53
N TYR A 338 -1.92 -3.85 20.44
CA TYR A 338 -2.62 -2.83 21.20
C TYR A 338 -2.11 -1.45 20.77
N SER A 339 -3.00 -0.52 20.56
CA SER A 339 -2.66 0.89 20.31
C SER A 339 -3.58 1.81 21.09
N HIS A 340 -2.98 2.83 21.69
CA HIS A 340 -3.61 3.96 22.33
C HIS A 340 -3.24 5.24 21.60
N SER A 341 -4.18 6.15 21.41
CA SER A 341 -3.92 7.50 20.90
C SER A 341 -4.80 8.52 21.59
N ASP A 342 -4.24 9.67 21.93
CA ASP A 342 -4.92 10.86 22.46
C ASP A 342 -4.55 12.04 21.55
N ASN A 343 -5.50 12.46 20.72
CA ASN A 343 -5.33 13.51 19.73
C ASN A 343 -6.07 14.77 20.17
N GLU A 344 -5.38 15.90 20.19
CA GLU A 344 -5.95 17.22 20.43
C GLU A 344 -5.80 18.06 19.16
N ALA A 345 -6.93 18.41 18.54
CA ALA A 345 -6.97 19.16 17.30
C ALA A 345 -7.70 20.49 17.49
N LEU A 346 -6.97 21.57 17.26
CA LEU A 346 -7.52 22.92 17.12
C LEU A 346 -7.56 23.22 15.62
N SER A 347 -8.70 23.66 15.13
CA SER A 347 -8.84 24.01 13.72
C SER A 347 -9.56 25.32 13.54
N LYS A 348 -9.15 26.05 12.50
CA LYS A 348 -9.84 27.23 11.97
C LYS A 348 -10.08 27.00 10.49
N SER A 349 -11.31 27.25 10.02
CA SER A 349 -11.59 27.10 8.59
C SER A 349 -12.54 28.17 8.10
N GLU A 350 -12.37 28.54 6.83
CA GLU A 350 -13.31 29.34 6.05
C GLU A 350 -13.81 28.50 4.87
N ARG A 351 -15.11 28.36 4.75
CA ARG A 351 -15.79 27.70 3.65
C ARG A 351 -16.58 28.71 2.86
N GLN A 352 -16.30 28.78 1.57
CA GLN A 352 -17.05 29.55 0.58
C GLN A 352 -18.02 28.62 -0.15
N ASN A 353 -19.32 28.77 0.10
CA ASN A 353 -20.36 28.00 -0.56
C ASN A 353 -20.81 28.73 -1.83
N PHE A 354 -20.89 28.02 -2.94
CA PHE A 354 -21.33 28.57 -4.21
C PHE A 354 -22.84 28.63 -4.29
N LEU A 355 -23.40 29.78 -4.60
CA LEU A 355 -24.85 29.99 -4.72
C LEU A 355 -25.16 30.54 -6.11
N PRO A 356 -26.39 30.30 -6.70
CA PRO A 356 -26.77 30.88 -7.98
C PRO A 356 -26.91 32.41 -7.92
N GLY A 357 -26.66 33.10 -9.05
CA GLY A 357 -26.94 34.52 -9.20
C GLY A 357 -25.89 35.45 -8.58
N ASP A 358 -24.61 35.14 -8.72
CA ASP A 358 -23.48 35.91 -8.16
C ASP A 358 -23.51 36.02 -6.62
N SER A 359 -24.15 35.09 -5.97
CA SER A 359 -24.22 35.02 -4.51
C SER A 359 -23.27 33.99 -3.94
N THR A 360 -22.72 34.31 -2.77
CA THR A 360 -21.81 33.43 -2.03
C THR A 360 -22.22 33.46 -0.58
N SER A 361 -22.13 32.35 0.11
CA SER A 361 -22.23 32.29 1.57
C SER A 361 -20.89 31.82 2.13
N TYR A 362 -20.46 32.43 3.20
CA TYR A 362 -19.23 32.04 3.90
C TYR A 362 -19.60 31.35 5.22
N GLU A 363 -18.81 30.41 5.62
CA GLU A 363 -18.97 29.72 6.90
C GLU A 363 -17.59 29.71 7.59
N ASN A 364 -17.44 30.49 8.63
CA ASN A 364 -16.24 30.54 9.45
C ASN A 364 -16.40 29.60 10.62
N THR A 365 -15.49 28.68 10.79
CA THR A 365 -15.59 27.67 11.84
C THR A 365 -14.30 27.64 12.66
N GLN A 366 -14.43 27.65 13.98
CA GLN A 366 -13.36 27.32 14.92
C GLN A 366 -13.79 26.07 15.70
N ALA A 367 -12.92 25.07 15.73
CA ALA A 367 -13.20 23.84 16.46
C ALA A 367 -12.01 23.41 17.33
N ASN A 368 -12.35 22.92 18.51
CA ASN A 368 -11.45 22.23 19.41
C ASN A 368 -11.99 20.82 19.60
N SER A 369 -11.17 19.81 19.36
CA SER A 369 -11.56 18.42 19.59
C SER A 369 -10.45 17.64 20.27
N ARG A 370 -10.84 16.75 21.18
CA ARG A 370 -9.96 15.76 21.77
C ARG A 370 -10.53 14.38 21.59
N THR A 371 -9.79 13.51 20.94
CA THR A 371 -10.21 12.15 20.66
C THR A 371 -9.20 11.15 21.22
N LYS A 372 -9.68 10.25 22.08
CA LYS A 372 -8.92 9.13 22.60
C LYS A 372 -9.41 7.86 21.94
N ASN A 373 -8.47 7.01 21.50
CA ASN A 373 -8.79 5.72 20.91
C ASN A 373 -7.91 4.63 21.50
N ASP A 374 -8.53 3.52 21.87
CA ASP A 374 -7.89 2.30 22.29
C ASP A 374 -8.31 1.17 21.36
N ASN A 375 -7.36 0.45 20.80
CA ASN A 375 -7.62 -0.65 19.90
C ASN A 375 -6.78 -1.87 20.27
N LEU A 376 -7.43 -3.05 20.35
CA LEU A 376 -6.77 -4.33 20.50
C LEU A 376 -7.14 -5.23 19.33
N GLY A 377 -6.16 -5.57 18.50
CA GLY A 377 -6.31 -6.48 17.38
C GLY A 377 -5.57 -7.79 17.60
N VAL A 378 -6.19 -8.90 17.20
CA VAL A 378 -5.61 -10.24 17.21
C VAL A 378 -5.89 -10.90 15.88
N ASP A 379 -4.84 -11.29 15.16
CA ASP A 379 -4.94 -11.93 13.85
C ASP A 379 -4.15 -13.23 13.83
N PHE A 380 -4.70 -14.25 13.16
CA PHE A 380 -3.99 -15.51 12.90
C PHE A 380 -4.00 -15.82 11.40
N ARG A 381 -2.95 -16.53 10.97
CA ARG A 381 -2.83 -17.09 9.63
C ARG A 381 -2.39 -18.54 9.74
N MET A 382 -3.26 -19.44 9.36
CA MET A 382 -2.99 -20.88 9.32
C MET A 382 -2.91 -21.30 7.85
N GLU A 383 -1.78 -21.82 7.43
CA GLU A 383 -1.57 -22.36 6.08
C GLU A 383 -1.29 -23.85 6.17
N TRP A 384 -2.15 -24.65 5.54
CA TRP A 384 -2.04 -26.10 5.49
C TRP A 384 -1.98 -26.60 4.05
N LYS A 385 -0.93 -27.37 3.74
CA LYS A 385 -0.69 -28.05 2.46
C LYS A 385 -0.65 -29.55 2.71
N PRO A 386 -1.81 -30.24 2.80
CA PRO A 386 -1.85 -31.68 3.04
C PRO A 386 -1.06 -32.48 2.00
N ASP A 387 -1.10 -32.01 0.74
CA ASP A 387 -0.34 -32.54 -0.39
C ASP A 387 0.14 -31.39 -1.30
N THR A 388 0.85 -31.72 -2.40
CA THR A 388 1.41 -30.74 -3.34
C THR A 388 0.34 -30.07 -4.22
N LEU A 389 -0.88 -30.57 -4.24
CA LEU A 389 -1.97 -30.09 -5.08
C LEU A 389 -3.02 -29.29 -4.32
N THR A 390 -3.03 -29.42 -2.98
CA THR A 390 -4.06 -28.83 -2.11
C THR A 390 -3.44 -27.77 -1.20
N LYS A 391 -4.09 -26.60 -1.12
CA LYS A 391 -3.77 -25.52 -0.19
C LYS A 391 -5.02 -25.09 0.56
N ILE A 392 -4.92 -24.99 1.87
CA ILE A 392 -5.96 -24.47 2.78
C ILE A 392 -5.34 -23.31 3.54
N LEU A 393 -6.05 -22.20 3.58
CA LEU A 393 -5.65 -20.99 4.29
C LEU A 393 -6.82 -20.52 5.16
N PHE A 394 -6.59 -20.40 6.46
CA PHE A 394 -7.55 -19.89 7.41
C PHE A 394 -7.01 -18.66 8.12
N ARG A 395 -7.79 -17.55 8.09
CA ARG A 395 -7.43 -16.24 8.64
C ARG A 395 -8.55 -15.70 9.51
N PRO A 396 -8.59 -16.01 10.79
CA PRO A 396 -9.46 -15.34 11.75
C PRO A 396 -8.81 -14.03 12.23
N SER A 397 -9.63 -13.02 12.48
CA SER A 397 -9.23 -11.77 13.11
C SER A 397 -10.26 -11.29 14.10
N PHE A 398 -9.81 -10.71 15.20
CA PHE A 398 -10.63 -10.13 16.25
C PHE A 398 -10.11 -8.74 16.59
N ASN A 399 -10.98 -7.77 16.70
CA ASN A 399 -10.64 -6.40 17.05
C ASN A 399 -11.62 -5.88 18.11
N LEU A 400 -11.08 -5.26 19.16
CA LEU A 400 -11.81 -4.47 20.16
C LEU A 400 -11.40 -3.01 19.97
N SER A 401 -12.37 -2.11 20.08
CA SER A 401 -12.14 -0.67 20.02
C SER A 401 -12.93 0.05 21.10
N HIS A 402 -12.27 1.01 21.73
CA HIS A 402 -12.90 2.00 22.62
C HIS A 402 -12.46 3.38 22.14
N SER A 403 -13.41 4.31 22.03
CA SER A 403 -13.15 5.67 21.56
C SER A 403 -13.96 6.68 22.35
N MET A 404 -13.32 7.72 22.83
CA MET A 404 -13.95 8.89 23.46
C MET A 404 -13.61 10.13 22.64
N SER A 405 -14.61 10.90 22.27
CA SER A 405 -14.44 12.15 21.54
C SER A 405 -15.21 13.28 22.25
N ASN A 406 -14.52 14.38 22.48
CA ASN A 406 -15.11 15.62 22.95
C ASN A 406 -14.76 16.71 21.95
N SER A 407 -15.76 17.45 21.46
CA SER A 407 -15.55 18.54 20.51
C SER A 407 -16.41 19.74 20.85
N PHE A 408 -15.82 20.90 20.71
CA PHE A 408 -16.48 22.20 20.76
C PHE A 408 -16.28 22.89 19.40
N THR A 409 -17.36 23.35 18.79
CA THR A 409 -17.34 24.03 17.48
C THR A 409 -18.13 25.34 17.60
N ASP A 410 -17.51 26.41 17.12
CA ASP A 410 -18.14 27.73 16.95
C ASP A 410 -18.14 28.03 15.44
N ALA A 411 -19.32 28.09 14.84
CA ALA A 411 -19.51 28.32 13.44
C ALA A 411 -20.38 29.54 13.19
N THR A 412 -19.94 30.45 12.32
CA THR A 412 -20.68 31.63 11.89
C THR A 412 -20.91 31.56 10.40
N THR A 413 -22.18 31.60 9.98
CA THR A 413 -22.55 31.70 8.57
C THR A 413 -22.76 33.17 8.21
N LEU A 414 -22.10 33.60 7.13
CA LEU A 414 -22.19 34.96 6.60
C LEU A 414 -22.81 34.93 5.20
N ASP A 415 -23.50 35.98 4.85
CA ASP A 415 -24.05 36.20 3.52
C ASP A 415 -22.96 36.74 2.53
N ASN A 416 -23.39 37.13 1.34
CA ASN A 416 -22.52 37.67 0.31
C ASN A 416 -21.88 39.03 0.68
N ALA A 417 -22.54 39.83 1.55
CA ALA A 417 -22.02 41.08 2.07
C ALA A 417 -21.12 40.88 3.30
N ARG A 418 -20.94 39.64 3.75
CA ARG A 418 -20.28 39.20 4.96
C ARG A 418 -21.00 39.62 6.24
N ASP A 419 -22.33 39.85 6.17
CA ASP A 419 -23.16 40.05 7.32
C ASP A 419 -23.53 38.70 7.94
N SER A 420 -23.62 38.64 9.28
CA SER A 420 -23.92 37.38 10.00
C SER A 420 -25.39 36.96 9.77
N VAL A 421 -25.60 35.74 9.26
CA VAL A 421 -26.89 35.09 9.07
C VAL A 421 -27.29 34.26 10.28
N ASN A 422 -26.37 33.44 10.77
CA ASN A 422 -26.52 32.65 11.97
C ASN A 422 -25.17 32.36 12.65
N THR A 423 -25.23 32.03 13.96
CA THR A 423 -24.15 31.39 14.67
C THR A 423 -24.64 30.08 15.27
N ASN A 424 -23.74 29.09 15.31
CA ASN A 424 -23.98 27.79 15.93
C ASN A 424 -22.81 27.39 16.82
N ARG A 425 -23.05 27.32 18.13
CA ARG A 425 -22.07 26.80 19.09
C ARG A 425 -22.49 25.42 19.51
N THR A 426 -21.65 24.43 19.14
CA THR A 426 -21.93 23.01 19.38
C THR A 426 -20.91 22.40 20.31
N SER A 427 -21.38 21.73 21.35
CA SER A 427 -20.56 20.86 22.20
C SER A 427 -21.04 19.43 22.07
N ASN A 428 -20.13 18.54 21.64
CA ASN A 428 -20.41 17.12 21.47
C ASN A 428 -19.48 16.30 22.34
N TYR A 429 -20.05 15.36 23.07
CA TYR A 429 -19.35 14.26 23.70
C TYR A 429 -19.86 12.95 23.13
N THR A 430 -18.94 12.02 22.84
CA THR A 430 -19.29 10.68 22.35
C THR A 430 -18.31 9.66 22.92
N GLU A 431 -18.83 8.59 23.50
CA GLU A 431 -18.10 7.41 23.91
C GLU A 431 -18.60 6.22 23.09
N ASN A 432 -17.68 5.45 22.54
CA ASN A 432 -18.02 4.35 21.64
C ASN A 432 -17.20 3.12 21.95
N ASP A 433 -17.87 2.01 22.21
CA ASP A 433 -17.31 0.68 22.41
C ASP A 433 -17.70 -0.25 21.28
N GLY A 434 -16.77 -1.10 20.84
CA GLY A 434 -17.10 -2.03 19.78
C GLY A 434 -16.18 -3.21 19.66
N TYR A 435 -16.71 -4.27 19.02
CA TYR A 435 -15.90 -5.38 18.58
C TYR A 435 -16.19 -5.77 17.13
N ARG A 436 -15.20 -6.36 16.51
CA ARG A 436 -15.32 -6.96 15.17
C ARG A 436 -14.61 -8.30 15.12
N LEU A 437 -15.34 -9.32 14.72
CA LEU A 437 -14.84 -10.66 14.45
C LEU A 437 -14.94 -10.92 12.95
N ASN A 438 -13.85 -11.34 12.28
CA ASN A 438 -13.88 -11.82 10.92
C ASN A 438 -13.13 -13.14 10.81
N ALA A 439 -13.56 -13.99 9.88
CA ALA A 439 -12.84 -15.20 9.54
C ALA A 439 -12.95 -15.46 8.03
N THR A 440 -11.84 -15.89 7.43
CA THR A 440 -11.78 -16.28 6.01
C THR A 440 -11.13 -17.65 5.92
N LEU A 441 -11.80 -18.58 5.26
CA LEU A 441 -11.31 -19.91 4.93
C LEU A 441 -11.20 -20.00 3.40
N GLU A 442 -10.01 -20.24 2.89
CA GLU A 442 -9.74 -20.44 1.48
C GLU A 442 -9.25 -21.86 1.24
N PHE A 443 -9.81 -22.50 0.24
CA PHE A 443 -9.45 -23.83 -0.22
C PHE A 443 -9.11 -23.78 -1.70
N SER A 444 -8.05 -24.43 -2.13
CA SER A 444 -7.73 -24.61 -3.54
C SER A 444 -7.13 -25.97 -3.79
N ARG A 445 -7.54 -26.61 -4.89
CA ARG A 445 -7.02 -27.90 -5.34
C ARG A 445 -6.78 -27.92 -6.85
N LYS A 446 -5.58 -28.30 -7.24
CA LYS A 446 -5.26 -28.65 -8.63
C LYS A 446 -5.79 -30.05 -8.90
N LEU A 447 -6.68 -30.18 -9.89
CA LEU A 447 -7.36 -31.44 -10.21
C LEU A 447 -6.65 -32.26 -11.28
N ASN A 448 -5.80 -31.62 -12.08
CA ASN A 448 -4.95 -32.29 -13.07
C ASN A 448 -3.65 -31.50 -13.33
N SER A 449 -2.72 -32.12 -14.07
CA SER A 449 -1.46 -31.51 -14.49
C SER A 449 -1.60 -30.46 -15.60
N LYS A 450 -2.76 -30.38 -16.26
CA LYS A 450 -3.04 -29.45 -17.37
C LYS A 450 -3.49 -28.06 -16.90
N GLY A 451 -3.72 -27.87 -15.58
CA GLY A 451 -4.10 -26.59 -15.00
C GLY A 451 -5.59 -26.45 -14.66
N ARG A 452 -6.35 -27.57 -14.54
CA ARG A 452 -7.70 -27.53 -13.95
C ARG A 452 -7.57 -27.28 -12.44
N VAL A 453 -8.27 -26.24 -11.96
CA VAL A 453 -8.22 -25.84 -10.54
C VAL A 453 -9.63 -25.58 -10.06
N PHE A 454 -9.95 -26.11 -8.89
CA PHE A 454 -11.12 -25.72 -8.11
C PHE A 454 -10.67 -24.91 -6.90
N SER A 455 -11.34 -23.79 -6.63
CA SER A 455 -11.09 -22.97 -5.45
C SER A 455 -12.41 -22.53 -4.84
N ALA A 456 -12.43 -22.48 -3.52
CA ALA A 456 -13.56 -22.01 -2.73
C ALA A 456 -13.05 -21.08 -1.62
N SER A 457 -13.78 -20.01 -1.35
CA SER A 457 -13.53 -19.14 -0.20
C SER A 457 -14.84 -18.87 0.53
N VAL A 458 -14.79 -19.02 1.83
CA VAL A 458 -15.88 -18.64 2.74
C VAL A 458 -15.34 -17.60 3.69
N SER A 459 -15.99 -16.45 3.75
CA SER A 459 -15.67 -15.42 4.74
C SER A 459 -16.93 -15.01 5.47
N GLY A 460 -16.79 -14.70 6.74
CA GLY A 460 -17.86 -14.20 7.59
C GLY A 460 -17.33 -13.22 8.62
N GLY A 461 -18.19 -12.31 9.05
CA GLY A 461 -17.87 -11.34 10.06
C GLY A 461 -19.09 -10.96 10.90
N ASN A 462 -18.83 -10.66 12.15
CA ASN A 462 -19.78 -10.09 13.09
C ASN A 462 -19.15 -8.83 13.69
N SER A 463 -19.94 -7.77 13.82
CA SER A 463 -19.53 -6.53 14.47
C SER A 463 -20.66 -6.00 15.34
N HIS A 464 -20.27 -5.44 16.46
CA HIS A 464 -21.15 -4.73 17.36
C HIS A 464 -20.46 -3.44 17.80
N SER A 465 -21.19 -2.36 17.89
CA SER A 465 -20.74 -1.15 18.55
C SER A 465 -21.89 -0.46 19.26
N GLU A 466 -21.60 0.03 20.45
CA GLU A 466 -22.48 0.85 21.27
C GLU A 466 -21.83 2.23 21.44
N SER A 467 -22.63 3.28 21.35
CA SER A 467 -22.15 4.66 21.47
C SER A 467 -23.15 5.47 22.30
N ASP A 468 -22.66 6.05 23.37
CA ASP A 468 -23.37 7.04 24.17
C ASP A 468 -22.84 8.43 23.84
N GLY A 469 -23.74 9.40 23.65
CA GLY A 469 -23.41 10.74 23.23
C GLY A 469 -24.24 11.81 23.94
N GLN A 470 -23.64 12.99 24.07
CA GLN A 470 -24.34 14.22 24.44
C GLN A 470 -24.06 15.27 23.37
N ASN A 471 -25.09 15.94 22.92
CA ASN A 471 -25.04 17.06 21.99
C ASN A 471 -25.77 18.26 22.55
N ARG A 472 -25.06 19.39 22.61
CA ARG A 472 -25.67 20.68 22.90
C ARG A 472 -25.30 21.65 21.79
N SER A 473 -26.33 22.28 21.19
CA SER A 473 -26.19 23.22 20.09
C SER A 473 -26.98 24.49 20.45
N ASP A 474 -26.30 25.61 20.55
CA ASP A 474 -26.88 26.92 20.78
C ASP A 474 -26.83 27.68 19.42
N LEU A 475 -28.02 27.86 18.80
CA LEU A 475 -28.17 28.52 17.50
C LEU A 475 -28.79 29.89 17.67
N GLU A 476 -28.23 30.88 17.00
CA GLU A 476 -28.79 32.24 16.90
C GLU A 476 -28.94 32.62 15.43
N TYR A 477 -30.14 32.98 15.03
CA TYR A 477 -30.46 33.46 13.69
C TYR A 477 -30.71 34.97 13.70
N PHE A 478 -29.91 35.75 12.99
CA PHE A 478 -29.95 37.22 13.04
C PHE A 478 -31.08 37.81 12.22
N ASN A 479 -31.57 37.08 11.21
CA ASN A 479 -32.62 37.52 10.29
C ASN A 479 -34.03 36.96 10.65
N GLN A 480 -34.21 36.48 11.89
CA GLN A 480 -35.48 35.91 12.36
C GLN A 480 -36.12 36.78 13.46
N THR A 481 -37.43 36.58 13.67
CA THR A 481 -38.17 37.21 14.80
C THR A 481 -37.70 36.65 16.14
N ASP A 482 -37.88 37.40 17.22
CA ASP A 482 -37.41 37.04 18.55
C ASP A 482 -37.77 35.62 19.01
N ALA A 483 -38.92 35.09 18.61
CA ALA A 483 -39.36 33.74 18.97
C ALA A 483 -38.62 32.62 18.26
N LEU A 484 -38.04 32.87 17.07
CA LEU A 484 -37.26 31.90 16.26
C LEU A 484 -35.75 32.22 16.24
N ARG A 485 -35.36 33.32 16.89
CA ARG A 485 -34.00 33.84 16.87
C ARG A 485 -33.05 32.89 17.58
N ASN A 486 -33.39 32.41 18.74
CA ASN A 486 -32.55 31.57 19.57
C ASN A 486 -33.16 30.18 19.70
N GLN A 487 -32.37 29.15 19.33
CA GLN A 487 -32.77 27.76 19.49
C GLN A 487 -31.66 27.01 20.24
N VAL A 488 -32.04 26.27 21.25
CA VAL A 488 -31.14 25.41 22.01
C VAL A 488 -31.58 23.96 21.80
N ILE A 489 -30.66 23.15 21.35
CA ILE A 489 -30.80 21.68 21.27
C ILE A 489 -29.89 21.10 22.33
N ASP A 490 -30.43 20.38 23.28
CA ASP A 490 -29.67 19.70 24.33
C ASP A 490 -30.23 18.28 24.47
N GLN A 491 -29.40 17.31 24.08
CA GLN A 491 -29.86 15.95 23.88
C GLN A 491 -28.80 14.93 24.32
N GLN A 492 -29.28 13.81 24.86
CA GLN A 492 -28.48 12.60 25.04
C GLN A 492 -28.87 11.54 23.99
N SER A 493 -27.88 10.90 23.40
CA SER A 493 -28.13 9.85 22.40
C SER A 493 -27.49 8.54 22.81
N ARG A 494 -28.21 7.44 22.51
CA ARG A 494 -27.67 6.08 22.57
C ARG A 494 -27.79 5.46 21.19
N TYR A 495 -26.70 4.94 20.70
CA TYR A 495 -26.62 4.34 19.39
C TYR A 495 -26.02 2.92 19.49
N GLU A 496 -26.69 1.95 18.93
CA GLU A 496 -26.24 0.56 18.85
C GLU A 496 -26.20 0.12 17.38
N ASN A 497 -25.10 -0.47 16.95
CA ASN A 497 -24.94 -0.93 15.59
C ASN A 497 -24.48 -2.39 15.57
N ASN A 498 -25.31 -3.26 14.98
CA ASN A 498 -25.07 -4.68 14.83
C ASN A 498 -24.87 -5.02 13.36
N GLY A 499 -23.75 -5.63 13.02
CA GLY A 499 -23.41 -6.02 11.66
C GLY A 499 -23.10 -7.51 11.56
N PHE A 500 -23.69 -8.15 10.55
CA PHE A 500 -23.36 -9.54 10.20
C PHE A 500 -23.20 -9.65 8.70
N ASN A 501 -22.05 -10.18 8.26
CA ASN A 501 -21.77 -10.40 6.86
C ASN A 501 -21.21 -11.80 6.61
N TYR A 502 -21.56 -12.38 5.46
CA TYR A 502 -20.87 -13.56 4.98
C TYR A 502 -20.78 -13.54 3.45
N ARG A 503 -19.75 -14.20 2.92
CA ARG A 503 -19.51 -14.35 1.50
C ARG A 503 -19.03 -15.77 1.22
N LEU A 504 -19.64 -16.37 0.21
CA LEU A 504 -19.16 -17.58 -0.45
C LEU A 504 -18.61 -17.19 -1.83
N TYR A 505 -17.44 -17.69 -2.18
CA TYR A 505 -16.86 -17.55 -3.51
C TYR A 505 -16.40 -18.91 -4.00
N LEU A 506 -16.81 -19.27 -5.23
CA LEU A 506 -16.42 -20.51 -5.90
C LEU A 506 -15.78 -20.15 -7.23
N SER A 507 -14.71 -20.85 -7.61
CA SER A 507 -14.00 -20.67 -8.86
C SER A 507 -13.63 -22.03 -9.46
N TRP A 508 -13.96 -22.21 -10.71
CA TRP A 508 -13.55 -23.34 -11.53
C TRP A 508 -12.76 -22.85 -12.73
N VAL A 509 -11.54 -23.35 -12.88
CA VAL A 509 -10.66 -23.07 -14.02
C VAL A 509 -10.51 -24.34 -14.85
N GLU A 510 -10.90 -24.25 -16.12
CA GLU A 510 -10.80 -25.33 -17.10
C GLU A 510 -9.80 -25.00 -18.20
N PRO A 511 -8.74 -25.80 -18.40
CA PRO A 511 -7.85 -25.67 -19.54
C PRO A 511 -8.55 -26.25 -20.82
N ILE A 512 -8.60 -25.42 -21.88
CA ILE A 512 -9.22 -25.79 -23.17
C ILE A 512 -8.21 -25.92 -24.29
N GLY A 513 -6.97 -26.30 -23.95
CA GLY A 513 -5.88 -26.56 -24.90
C GLY A 513 -4.99 -25.34 -25.16
N HIS A 514 -3.76 -25.59 -25.60
CA HIS A 514 -2.75 -24.59 -26.05
C HIS A 514 -2.64 -23.32 -25.17
N ASN A 515 -2.58 -23.50 -23.84
CA ASN A 515 -2.53 -22.40 -22.87
C ASN A 515 -3.73 -21.43 -22.92
N ASN A 516 -4.90 -21.96 -23.24
CA ASN A 516 -6.18 -21.26 -23.11
C ASN A 516 -6.96 -21.84 -21.93
N PHE A 517 -7.68 -20.98 -21.24
CA PHE A 517 -8.43 -21.35 -20.05
C PHE A 517 -9.80 -20.64 -20.05
N ILE A 518 -10.80 -21.33 -19.54
CA ILE A 518 -12.08 -20.75 -19.16
C ILE A 518 -12.14 -20.76 -17.64
N GLN A 519 -12.57 -19.66 -17.06
CA GLN A 519 -12.88 -19.55 -15.65
C GLN A 519 -14.35 -19.24 -15.47
N ALA A 520 -15.04 -20.04 -14.70
CA ALA A 520 -16.37 -19.75 -14.19
C ALA A 520 -16.27 -19.47 -12.70
N THR A 521 -16.87 -18.35 -12.26
CA THR A 521 -16.91 -18.02 -10.83
C THR A 521 -18.33 -17.75 -10.40
N TYR A 522 -18.63 -18.08 -9.15
CA TYR A 522 -19.86 -17.70 -8.48
C TYR A 522 -19.54 -17.13 -7.11
N SER A 523 -20.12 -16.01 -6.79
CA SER A 523 -20.00 -15.37 -5.48
C SER A 523 -21.38 -15.04 -4.97
N PHE A 524 -21.63 -15.40 -3.74
CA PHE A 524 -22.81 -15.00 -2.96
C PHE A 524 -22.34 -14.20 -1.76
N SER A 525 -22.95 -13.05 -1.48
CA SER A 525 -22.70 -12.31 -0.26
C SER A 525 -23.98 -11.74 0.32
N GLN A 526 -24.07 -11.75 1.62
CA GLN A 526 -25.12 -11.09 2.38
C GLN A 526 -24.50 -10.20 3.45
N ASN A 527 -25.00 -8.99 3.55
CA ASN A 527 -24.68 -8.03 4.59
C ASN A 527 -25.98 -7.60 5.29
N LYS A 528 -26.07 -7.88 6.58
CA LYS A 528 -27.15 -7.40 7.45
C LYS A 528 -26.57 -6.39 8.41
N GLN A 529 -27.21 -5.27 8.55
CA GLN A 529 -26.85 -4.21 9.47
C GLN A 529 -28.10 -3.70 10.15
N GLU A 530 -28.07 -3.59 11.45
CA GLU A 530 -29.10 -2.99 12.27
C GLU A 530 -28.47 -1.88 13.10
N ALA A 531 -29.02 -0.69 13.01
CA ALA A 531 -28.59 0.46 13.75
C ALA A 531 -29.80 1.01 14.52
N LEU A 532 -29.70 1.00 15.83
CA LEU A 532 -30.70 1.54 16.75
C LEU A 532 -30.18 2.86 17.28
N LYS A 533 -30.95 3.95 17.08
CA LYS A 533 -30.62 5.27 17.60
C LYS A 533 -31.79 5.80 18.43
N TYR A 534 -31.53 6.06 19.67
CA TYR A 534 -32.44 6.70 20.62
C TYR A 534 -31.84 8.05 21.03
N VAL A 535 -32.64 9.07 20.98
CA VAL A 535 -32.30 10.43 21.40
C VAL A 535 -33.30 10.87 22.44
N TYR A 536 -32.81 11.40 23.54
CA TYR A 536 -33.60 11.86 24.67
C TYR A 536 -33.35 13.35 24.91
N SER A 537 -34.41 14.10 25.08
CA SER A 537 -34.38 15.47 25.55
C SER A 537 -34.61 15.49 27.07
N GLN A 538 -34.25 16.62 27.70
CA GLN A 538 -34.49 16.83 29.13
C GLN A 538 -35.98 17.01 29.40
N ASP A 539 -36.41 16.50 30.58
CA ASP A 539 -37.69 16.82 31.17
C ASP A 539 -37.60 18.10 32.05
N GLU A 540 -38.69 18.43 32.73
CA GLU A 540 -38.73 19.58 33.63
C GLU A 540 -37.80 19.50 34.86
N ALA A 541 -37.21 18.36 35.13
CA ALA A 541 -36.22 18.10 36.18
C ALA A 541 -34.80 18.01 35.66
N ASP A 542 -34.52 18.44 34.45
CA ASP A 542 -33.23 18.37 33.74
C ASP A 542 -32.68 16.92 33.56
N ILE A 543 -33.62 15.93 33.49
CA ILE A 543 -33.23 14.53 33.28
C ILE A 543 -33.55 14.16 31.81
N TYR A 544 -32.57 13.52 31.13
CA TYR A 544 -32.72 13.04 29.74
C TYR A 544 -33.55 11.75 29.73
N ASN A 545 -34.88 11.88 29.75
CA ASN A 545 -35.81 10.73 29.77
C ASN A 545 -36.96 10.89 28.74
N VAL A 546 -37.10 12.04 28.08
CA VAL A 546 -38.11 12.26 27.06
C VAL A 546 -37.59 11.81 25.70
N LEU A 547 -38.14 10.71 25.16
CA LEU A 547 -37.72 10.21 23.85
C LEU A 547 -38.11 11.22 22.75
N ASP A 548 -37.09 11.75 22.07
CA ASP A 548 -37.26 12.59 20.91
C ASP A 548 -37.39 11.73 19.64
N SER A 549 -38.65 11.55 19.20
CA SER A 549 -38.96 10.71 18.05
C SER A 549 -38.47 11.31 16.71
N ALA A 550 -38.27 12.64 16.66
CA ALA A 550 -37.79 13.32 15.46
C ALA A 550 -36.31 13.01 15.18
N TYR A 551 -35.51 12.86 16.25
CA TYR A 551 -34.10 12.56 16.19
C TYR A 551 -33.78 11.06 16.42
N SER A 552 -34.75 10.28 16.93
CA SER A 552 -34.62 8.84 17.13
C SER A 552 -34.94 8.10 15.85
N LYS A 553 -33.96 7.44 15.26
CA LYS A 553 -34.12 6.69 14.02
C LYS A 553 -33.37 5.38 14.06
N SER A 554 -34.12 4.32 13.97
CA SER A 554 -33.55 2.97 13.86
C SER A 554 -33.66 2.46 12.43
N THR A 555 -32.66 1.72 11.99
CA THR A 555 -32.58 1.21 10.62
C THR A 555 -32.21 -0.26 10.62
N ARG A 556 -32.84 -1.05 9.76
CA ARG A 556 -32.47 -2.43 9.48
C ARG A 556 -32.25 -2.61 7.99
N ASN A 557 -31.01 -2.97 7.63
CA ASN A 557 -30.61 -3.10 6.23
C ASN A 557 -30.21 -4.56 5.96
N ASN A 558 -30.69 -5.13 4.87
CA ASN A 558 -30.30 -6.43 4.38
C ASN A 558 -29.92 -6.32 2.90
N PHE A 559 -28.67 -6.58 2.59
CA PHE A 559 -28.16 -6.53 1.22
C PHE A 559 -27.65 -7.89 0.82
N ILE A 560 -28.22 -8.45 -0.25
CA ILE A 560 -27.80 -9.71 -0.88
C ILE A 560 -27.24 -9.37 -2.26
N SER A 561 -26.02 -9.80 -2.52
CA SER A 561 -25.39 -9.67 -3.83
C SER A 561 -24.90 -11.02 -4.30
N GLN A 562 -25.22 -11.34 -5.55
CA GLN A 562 -24.69 -12.51 -6.23
C GLN A 562 -23.91 -12.05 -7.46
N ARG A 563 -22.88 -12.79 -7.81
CA ARG A 563 -22.13 -12.56 -9.06
C ARG A 563 -21.81 -13.90 -9.68
N ALA A 564 -22.26 -14.09 -10.90
CA ALA A 564 -21.80 -15.15 -11.76
C ALA A 564 -20.90 -14.57 -12.85
N SER A 565 -19.70 -15.10 -13.03
CA SER A 565 -18.76 -14.57 -14.03
C SER A 565 -18.26 -15.70 -14.92
N LEU A 566 -18.13 -15.37 -16.20
CA LEU A 566 -17.49 -16.24 -17.18
C LEU A 566 -16.35 -15.47 -17.85
N SER A 567 -15.14 -16.03 -17.81
CA SER A 567 -13.94 -15.39 -18.35
C SER A 567 -13.16 -16.38 -19.21
N PHE A 568 -12.64 -15.89 -20.33
CA PHE A 568 -11.69 -16.58 -21.20
C PHE A 568 -10.31 -15.94 -21.04
N LYS A 569 -9.27 -16.75 -20.80
CA LYS A 569 -7.88 -16.34 -20.74
C LYS A 569 -7.05 -17.06 -21.77
N ALA A 570 -6.27 -16.33 -22.53
CA ALA A 570 -5.24 -16.86 -23.39
C ALA A 570 -3.85 -16.43 -22.91
N GLN A 571 -2.93 -17.38 -22.76
CA GLN A 571 -1.57 -17.12 -22.34
C GLN A 571 -0.60 -17.48 -23.48
N ARG A 572 0.26 -16.53 -23.85
CA ARG A 572 1.28 -16.68 -24.90
C ARG A 572 2.64 -16.25 -24.36
N ALA A 573 3.70 -16.52 -25.08
CA ALA A 573 5.05 -16.21 -24.64
C ALA A 573 5.30 -14.72 -24.35
N LYS A 574 4.66 -13.83 -25.10
CA LYS A 574 4.84 -12.37 -24.97
C LYS A 574 3.61 -11.63 -24.48
N TYR A 575 2.44 -12.25 -24.52
CA TYR A 575 1.22 -11.59 -24.08
C TYR A 575 0.23 -12.57 -23.45
N ASN A 576 -0.60 -12.02 -22.59
CA ASN A 576 -1.80 -12.70 -22.12
C ASN A 576 -2.97 -11.72 -22.14
N TYR A 577 -4.16 -12.25 -22.34
CA TYR A 577 -5.36 -11.47 -22.19
C TYR A 577 -6.46 -12.29 -21.51
N THR A 578 -7.30 -11.60 -20.79
CA THR A 578 -8.52 -12.14 -20.17
C THR A 578 -9.69 -11.28 -20.59
N ILE A 579 -10.75 -11.89 -21.07
CA ILE A 579 -12.01 -11.23 -21.43
C ILE A 579 -13.11 -11.95 -20.69
N GLY A 580 -14.04 -11.23 -20.10
CA GLY A 580 -15.10 -11.83 -19.32
C GLY A 580 -16.32 -10.93 -19.18
N VAL A 581 -17.37 -11.52 -18.67
CA VAL A 581 -18.62 -10.83 -18.32
C VAL A 581 -19.07 -11.29 -16.94
N ASN A 582 -19.55 -10.34 -16.16
CA ASN A 582 -20.16 -10.56 -14.86
C ASN A 582 -21.67 -10.32 -14.96
N PHE A 583 -22.44 -11.18 -14.32
CA PHE A 583 -23.89 -11.06 -14.12
C PHE A 583 -24.12 -10.85 -12.62
N ASP A 584 -24.64 -9.70 -12.25
CA ASP A 584 -24.70 -9.21 -10.88
C ASP A 584 -26.15 -9.01 -10.41
N PRO A 585 -26.93 -10.06 -10.10
CA PRO A 585 -28.20 -9.88 -9.42
C PRO A 585 -28.01 -9.48 -7.97
N SER A 586 -28.76 -8.48 -7.53
CA SER A 586 -28.73 -8.02 -6.15
C SER A 586 -30.13 -7.71 -5.62
N TYR A 587 -30.28 -7.87 -4.33
CA TYR A 587 -31.48 -7.53 -3.58
C TYR A 587 -31.10 -6.70 -2.36
N SER A 588 -31.76 -5.58 -2.17
CA SER A 588 -31.62 -4.74 -0.98
C SER A 588 -33.00 -4.51 -0.34
N LYS A 589 -33.02 -4.55 0.98
CA LYS A 589 -34.17 -4.15 1.80
C LYS A 589 -33.67 -3.24 2.91
N SER A 590 -34.34 -2.10 3.08
CA SER A 590 -34.11 -1.16 4.17
C SER A 590 -35.41 -0.85 4.85
N GLU A 591 -35.40 -0.81 6.16
CA GLU A 591 -36.53 -0.46 7.02
C GLU A 591 -36.05 0.59 8.01
N ASN A 592 -36.87 1.67 8.16
CA ASN A 592 -36.73 2.66 9.20
C ASN A 592 -37.86 2.52 10.17
N PHE A 593 -37.54 2.55 11.45
CA PHE A 593 -38.54 2.42 12.51
C PHE A 593 -38.17 3.24 13.75
N VAL A 594 -39.16 3.54 14.56
CA VAL A 594 -39.02 4.13 15.89
C VAL A 594 -39.80 3.26 16.86
N GLY A 595 -39.14 2.67 17.85
CA GLY A 595 -39.73 1.59 18.65
C GLY A 595 -40.21 0.45 17.76
N ASP A 596 -41.47 0.06 17.88
CA ASP A 596 -42.10 -0.98 17.05
C ASP A 596 -42.76 -0.48 15.77
N THR A 597 -42.75 0.86 15.51
CA THR A 597 -43.45 1.46 14.38
C THR A 597 -42.51 1.59 13.19
N THR A 598 -42.81 0.89 12.11
CA THR A 598 -42.11 1.06 10.83
C THR A 598 -42.55 2.34 10.16
N LEU A 599 -41.64 3.30 9.99
CA LEU A 599 -41.87 4.57 9.31
C LEU A 599 -41.74 4.43 7.81
N PHE A 600 -40.83 3.59 7.35
CA PHE A 600 -40.52 3.43 5.95
C PHE A 600 -39.89 2.04 5.68
N SER A 601 -40.26 1.40 4.58
CA SER A 601 -39.66 0.16 4.10
C SER A 601 -39.49 0.21 2.59
N LEU A 602 -38.26 0.01 2.15
CA LEU A 602 -37.92 -0.03 0.72
C LEU A 602 -37.25 -1.34 0.39
N SER A 603 -37.69 -2.01 -0.68
CA SER A 603 -36.97 -3.15 -1.22
C SER A 603 -36.71 -2.97 -2.71
N ARG A 604 -35.55 -3.37 -3.17
CA ARG A 604 -35.13 -3.22 -4.57
C ARG A 604 -34.40 -4.47 -5.06
N LYS A 605 -34.75 -4.90 -6.27
CA LYS A 605 -34.03 -5.93 -7.00
C LYS A 605 -33.37 -5.30 -8.21
N VAL A 606 -32.10 -5.59 -8.44
CA VAL A 606 -31.34 -5.04 -9.56
C VAL A 606 -30.54 -6.17 -10.22
N PHE A 607 -30.51 -6.17 -11.53
CA PHE A 607 -29.70 -7.08 -12.32
C PHE A 607 -28.80 -6.26 -13.25
N ASN A 608 -27.48 -6.46 -13.13
CA ASN A 608 -26.49 -5.74 -13.93
C ASN A 608 -25.61 -6.72 -14.69
N VAL A 609 -25.11 -6.26 -15.84
CA VAL A 609 -24.14 -6.96 -16.66
C VAL A 609 -22.91 -6.05 -16.78
N SER A 610 -21.76 -6.57 -16.39
CA SER A 610 -20.52 -5.79 -16.43
C SER A 610 -19.41 -6.54 -17.15
N PRO A 611 -18.96 -6.02 -18.31
CA PRO A 611 -17.83 -6.58 -19.03
C PRO A 611 -16.51 -6.27 -18.31
N MET A 612 -15.55 -7.18 -18.47
CA MET A 612 -14.17 -7.02 -18.01
C MET A 612 -13.19 -7.46 -19.09
N ALA A 613 -12.09 -6.73 -19.21
CA ALA A 613 -11.01 -7.07 -20.12
C ALA A 613 -9.66 -6.72 -19.50
N GLN A 614 -8.70 -7.61 -19.63
CA GLN A 614 -7.33 -7.39 -19.23
C GLN A 614 -6.41 -7.82 -20.34
N PHE A 615 -5.42 -7.01 -20.65
CA PHE A 615 -4.38 -7.30 -21.63
C PHE A 615 -3.03 -6.98 -21.02
N ASN A 616 -2.10 -7.90 -21.10
CA ASN A 616 -0.72 -7.72 -20.65
C ASN A 616 0.22 -8.13 -21.78
N TYR A 617 1.12 -7.23 -22.18
CA TYR A 617 2.13 -7.45 -23.21
C TYR A 617 3.53 -7.28 -22.62
N MET A 618 4.37 -8.29 -22.74
CA MET A 618 5.76 -8.29 -22.31
C MET A 618 6.65 -8.06 -23.55
N PHE A 619 7.18 -6.86 -23.69
CA PHE A 619 8.19 -6.54 -24.72
C PHE A 619 9.45 -7.36 -24.51
N ASP A 620 9.86 -7.42 -23.25
CA ASP A 620 10.90 -8.28 -22.70
C ASP A 620 10.56 -8.64 -21.24
N LYS A 621 11.44 -9.33 -20.52
CA LYS A 621 11.21 -9.74 -19.11
C LYS A 621 11.10 -8.57 -18.13
N ARG A 622 11.41 -7.34 -18.55
CA ARG A 622 11.56 -6.15 -17.71
C ARG A 622 10.78 -4.95 -18.24
N THR A 623 10.15 -5.11 -19.39
CA THR A 623 9.32 -4.08 -20.02
C THR A 623 7.97 -4.68 -20.34
N ASN A 624 6.93 -4.17 -19.71
CA ASN A 624 5.55 -4.63 -19.91
C ASN A 624 4.56 -3.46 -20.04
N LEU A 625 3.49 -3.75 -20.75
CA LEU A 625 2.30 -2.91 -20.87
C LEU A 625 1.11 -3.72 -20.37
N ARG A 626 0.37 -3.16 -19.42
CA ARG A 626 -0.86 -3.74 -18.89
C ARG A 626 -2.02 -2.76 -19.12
N VAL A 627 -3.11 -3.27 -19.63
CA VAL A 627 -4.36 -2.54 -19.84
C VAL A 627 -5.47 -3.34 -19.17
N ILE A 628 -6.24 -2.68 -18.32
CA ILE A 628 -7.38 -3.27 -17.60
C ILE A 628 -8.59 -2.37 -17.83
N TYR A 629 -9.68 -2.99 -18.25
CA TYR A 629 -11.00 -2.38 -18.27
C TYR A 629 -11.94 -3.20 -17.40
N ASN A 630 -12.67 -2.53 -16.53
CA ASN A 630 -13.75 -3.13 -15.76
C ASN A 630 -14.95 -2.19 -15.63
N GLY A 631 -16.13 -2.72 -15.88
CA GLY A 631 -17.39 -2.10 -15.55
C GLY A 631 -17.85 -2.57 -14.16
N ARG A 632 -18.39 -1.64 -13.36
CA ARG A 632 -18.93 -1.95 -12.04
C ARG A 632 -20.18 -1.16 -11.77
N THR A 633 -21.21 -1.84 -11.29
CA THR A 633 -22.40 -1.20 -10.77
C THR A 633 -22.31 -1.06 -9.25
N SER A 634 -22.72 0.09 -8.72
CA SER A 634 -22.87 0.35 -7.30
C SER A 634 -24.29 0.78 -7.00
N GLN A 635 -24.88 0.22 -5.94
CA GLN A 635 -26.19 0.63 -5.46
C GLN A 635 -26.07 1.96 -4.68
N PRO A 636 -27.10 2.81 -4.69
CA PRO A 636 -27.20 3.92 -3.75
C PRO A 636 -27.07 3.39 -2.32
N SER A 637 -26.44 4.16 -1.45
CA SER A 637 -26.43 3.84 -0.01
C SER A 637 -27.83 3.97 0.59
N MET A 638 -28.06 3.29 1.70
CA MET A 638 -29.36 3.40 2.39
C MET A 638 -29.65 4.82 2.83
N THR A 639 -28.66 5.55 3.35
CA THR A 639 -28.81 6.97 3.69
C THR A 639 -29.22 7.83 2.49
N GLN A 640 -28.74 7.49 1.29
CA GLN A 640 -29.14 8.20 0.07
C GLN A 640 -30.57 7.87 -0.38
N LEU A 641 -31.10 6.72 0.00
CA LEU A 641 -32.44 6.27 -0.40
C LEU A 641 -33.52 6.61 0.61
N GLN A 642 -33.19 6.86 1.89
CA GLN A 642 -34.14 7.06 2.96
C GLN A 642 -34.74 8.46 2.92
N PRO A 643 -36.05 8.65 2.63
CA PRO A 643 -36.69 9.96 2.56
C PRO A 643 -37.05 10.52 3.95
N VAL A 644 -36.24 10.22 4.95
CA VAL A 644 -36.38 10.68 6.33
C VAL A 644 -35.27 11.69 6.61
N ALA A 645 -35.64 12.91 7.03
CA ALA A 645 -34.69 13.97 7.29
C ALA A 645 -33.74 13.60 8.46
N ASP A 646 -32.45 13.76 8.29
CA ASP A 646 -31.47 13.79 9.36
C ASP A 646 -31.29 15.25 9.79
N ILE A 647 -31.77 15.56 10.97
CA ILE A 647 -31.77 16.89 11.58
C ILE A 647 -30.81 16.98 12.77
N SER A 648 -29.87 16.05 12.88
CA SER A 648 -28.84 16.06 13.93
C SER A 648 -27.90 17.29 13.89
N ASP A 649 -27.78 17.90 12.71
CA ASP A 649 -27.29 19.28 12.54
C ASP A 649 -28.42 20.12 11.93
N PRO A 650 -29.05 21.00 12.71
CA PRO A 650 -30.21 21.76 12.26
C PRO A 650 -29.87 22.78 11.17
N THR A 651 -28.61 23.15 10.99
CA THR A 651 -28.15 24.02 9.91
C THR A 651 -27.79 23.25 8.63
N ASN A 652 -27.75 21.90 8.69
CA ASN A 652 -27.33 21.06 7.57
C ASN A 652 -28.17 19.77 7.50
N ILE A 653 -29.40 19.88 7.13
CA ILE A 653 -30.40 18.80 7.05
C ILE A 653 -30.09 17.89 5.86
N LYS A 654 -30.17 16.58 6.03
CA LYS A 654 -29.98 15.59 4.97
C LYS A 654 -31.24 14.75 4.78
N ILE A 655 -31.70 14.60 3.53
CA ILE A 655 -32.88 13.80 3.17
C ILE A 655 -32.51 12.89 2.00
N GLY A 656 -32.71 11.60 2.13
CA GLY A 656 -32.46 10.65 1.04
C GLY A 656 -33.55 10.74 -0.04
N ASN A 657 -33.24 10.19 -1.21
CA ASN A 657 -34.15 10.10 -2.36
C ASN A 657 -34.35 8.61 -2.75
N PRO A 658 -35.57 8.06 -2.56
CA PRO A 658 -35.86 6.65 -2.88
C PRO A 658 -35.80 6.33 -4.38
N ASP A 659 -35.91 7.36 -5.26
CA ASP A 659 -35.97 7.18 -6.71
C ASP A 659 -34.58 7.06 -7.38
N LEU A 660 -33.51 7.07 -6.60
CA LEU A 660 -32.15 6.97 -7.13
C LEU A 660 -31.93 5.65 -7.85
N ASN A 661 -31.35 5.73 -9.04
CA ASN A 661 -30.90 4.58 -9.80
C ASN A 661 -29.45 4.19 -9.42
N PRO A 662 -29.09 2.92 -9.57
CA PRO A 662 -27.71 2.47 -9.42
C PRO A 662 -26.76 3.22 -10.35
N THR A 663 -25.55 3.44 -9.88
CA THR A 663 -24.46 4.00 -10.68
C THR A 663 -23.75 2.90 -11.45
N TYR A 664 -23.27 3.21 -12.66
CA TYR A 664 -22.40 2.32 -13.42
C TYR A 664 -21.06 3.02 -13.72
N THR A 665 -19.98 2.51 -13.16
CA THR A 665 -18.64 3.04 -13.32
C THR A 665 -17.86 2.24 -14.34
N ASN A 666 -17.37 2.90 -15.39
CA ASN A 666 -16.40 2.39 -16.34
C ASN A 666 -15.01 2.80 -15.89
N ASN A 667 -14.14 1.85 -15.63
CA ASN A 667 -12.75 2.09 -15.23
C ASN A 667 -11.80 1.53 -16.28
N LEU A 668 -10.89 2.37 -16.79
CA LEU A 668 -9.80 2.00 -17.68
C LEU A 668 -8.48 2.33 -17.00
N MET A 669 -7.64 1.32 -16.81
CA MET A 669 -6.28 1.46 -16.28
C MET A 669 -5.26 1.04 -17.33
N ILE A 670 -4.25 1.87 -17.56
CA ILE A 670 -3.11 1.60 -18.44
C ILE A 670 -1.85 1.73 -17.59
N ARG A 671 -0.98 0.75 -17.63
CA ARG A 671 0.30 0.77 -16.93
C ARG A 671 1.40 0.28 -17.87
N PHE A 672 2.38 1.11 -18.10
CA PHE A 672 3.63 0.77 -18.77
C PHE A 672 4.76 0.85 -17.75
N GLN A 673 5.61 -0.16 -17.71
CA GLN A 673 6.81 -0.16 -16.88
C GLN A 673 8.00 -0.69 -17.66
N GLN A 674 9.14 -0.05 -17.46
CA GLN A 674 10.42 -0.45 -18.02
C GLN A 674 11.49 -0.34 -16.94
N PHE A 675 12.26 -1.40 -16.74
CA PHE A 675 13.45 -1.39 -15.90
C PHE A 675 14.66 -1.88 -16.69
N LYS A 676 15.73 -1.08 -16.70
CA LYS A 676 17.02 -1.40 -17.34
C LYS A 676 18.11 -1.57 -16.27
N PRO A 677 18.38 -2.79 -15.79
CA PRO A 677 19.30 -3.02 -14.65
C PRO A 677 20.72 -2.56 -14.91
N GLU A 678 21.23 -2.74 -16.14
CA GLU A 678 22.57 -2.33 -16.54
C GLU A 678 22.80 -0.84 -16.40
N GLN A 679 21.73 -0.06 -16.65
CA GLN A 679 21.68 1.39 -16.50
C GLN A 679 21.09 1.81 -15.15
N GLN A 680 20.56 0.87 -14.36
CA GLN A 680 19.81 1.12 -13.12
C GLN A 680 18.67 2.14 -13.32
N ARG A 681 18.06 2.13 -14.52
CA ARG A 681 17.03 3.11 -14.93
C ARG A 681 15.65 2.47 -14.88
N ALA A 682 14.72 3.17 -14.23
CA ALA A 682 13.31 2.81 -14.16
C ALA A 682 12.44 3.90 -14.81
N LEU A 683 11.48 3.48 -15.61
CA LEU A 683 10.40 4.34 -16.14
C LEU A 683 9.07 3.63 -15.90
N MET A 684 8.14 4.34 -15.27
CA MET A 684 6.76 3.87 -15.11
C MET A 684 5.80 4.96 -15.59
N VAL A 685 4.85 4.56 -16.41
CA VAL A 685 3.73 5.42 -16.85
C VAL A 685 2.44 4.74 -16.47
N MET A 686 1.59 5.44 -15.75
CA MET A 686 0.27 4.98 -15.33
C MET A 686 -0.77 5.97 -15.78
N ALA A 687 -1.87 5.51 -16.34
CA ALA A 687 -3.04 6.30 -16.64
C ALA A 687 -4.28 5.56 -16.15
N ASN A 688 -5.18 6.28 -15.50
CA ASN A 688 -6.45 5.74 -15.02
C ASN A 688 -7.57 6.71 -15.41
N GLY A 689 -8.64 6.19 -15.99
CA GLY A 689 -9.82 6.95 -16.37
C GLY A 689 -11.09 6.30 -15.83
N ASN A 690 -11.94 7.10 -15.19
CA ASN A 690 -13.25 6.69 -14.71
C ASN A 690 -14.32 7.53 -15.38
N TYR A 691 -15.37 6.89 -15.87
CA TYR A 691 -16.59 7.53 -16.35
C TYR A 691 -17.80 6.91 -15.66
N VAL A 692 -18.62 7.75 -15.01
CA VAL A 692 -19.75 7.29 -14.22
C VAL A 692 -21.06 7.62 -14.93
N VAL A 693 -21.86 6.59 -15.15
CA VAL A 693 -23.24 6.70 -15.66
C VAL A 693 -24.19 6.67 -14.49
N ASN A 694 -25.21 7.54 -14.50
CA ASN A 694 -26.16 7.71 -13.39
C ASN A 694 -25.47 7.99 -12.04
N ASP A 695 -24.43 8.83 -12.04
CA ASP A 695 -23.74 9.16 -10.80
C ASP A 695 -24.69 9.83 -9.82
N ILE A 696 -24.52 9.56 -8.53
CA ILE A 696 -25.34 10.12 -7.47
C ILE A 696 -24.64 11.34 -6.91
N VAL A 697 -25.24 12.50 -7.11
CA VAL A 697 -24.70 13.79 -6.67
C VAL A 697 -25.60 14.46 -5.67
N SER A 698 -25.02 15.33 -4.86
CA SER A 698 -25.79 16.17 -3.92
C SER A 698 -26.61 17.20 -4.68
N TYR A 699 -27.81 17.40 -4.20
CA TYR A 699 -28.71 18.50 -4.52
C TYR A 699 -28.95 19.27 -3.23
N THR A 700 -28.38 20.46 -3.11
CA THR A 700 -28.46 21.29 -1.91
C THR A 700 -29.42 22.46 -2.14
N ALA A 701 -30.44 22.56 -1.32
CA ALA A 701 -31.25 23.78 -1.17
C ALA A 701 -30.65 24.59 -0.02
N TYR A 702 -30.34 25.84 -0.29
CA TYR A 702 -29.82 26.81 0.68
C TYR A 702 -30.84 27.89 0.91
N ASP A 703 -31.23 28.09 2.15
CA ASP A 703 -32.08 29.17 2.58
C ASP A 703 -31.23 30.38 3.01
N ALA A 704 -31.32 31.45 2.26
CA ALA A 704 -30.54 32.66 2.50
C ALA A 704 -30.93 33.42 3.77
N GLN A 705 -32.16 33.23 4.28
CA GLN A 705 -32.64 33.92 5.48
C GLN A 705 -32.13 33.26 6.76
N THR A 706 -32.06 31.94 6.77
CA THR A 706 -31.65 31.15 7.95
C THR A 706 -30.24 30.60 7.83
N GLY A 707 -29.68 30.57 6.61
CA GLY A 707 -28.40 29.91 6.33
C GLY A 707 -28.49 28.38 6.36
N VAL A 708 -29.69 27.80 6.52
CA VAL A 708 -29.91 26.36 6.58
C VAL A 708 -29.71 25.72 5.21
N LYS A 709 -29.01 24.61 5.18
CA LYS A 709 -28.77 23.78 3.99
C LYS A 709 -29.59 22.50 4.08
N THR A 710 -30.45 22.25 3.11
CA THR A 710 -31.12 20.96 2.96
C THR A 710 -30.52 20.20 1.78
N THR A 711 -29.89 19.07 2.04
CA THR A 711 -29.20 18.26 1.02
C THR A 711 -29.96 16.97 0.75
N THR A 712 -30.30 16.76 -0.52
CA THR A 712 -30.84 15.49 -1.05
C THR A 712 -29.92 14.97 -2.19
N TYR A 713 -30.35 13.96 -2.93
CA TYR A 713 -29.54 13.30 -3.95
C TYR A 713 -30.29 13.19 -5.28
N LYS A 714 -29.53 13.29 -6.39
CA LYS A 714 -30.06 13.07 -7.76
C LYS A 714 -29.06 12.26 -8.59
N ASN A 715 -29.56 11.47 -9.54
CA ASN A 715 -28.69 10.88 -10.55
C ASN A 715 -28.35 11.88 -11.64
N VAL A 716 -27.08 11.87 -12.07
CA VAL A 716 -26.59 12.74 -13.15
C VAL A 716 -25.59 11.97 -14.02
N ASN A 717 -25.51 12.33 -15.30
CA ASN A 717 -24.50 11.84 -16.22
C ASN A 717 -23.44 12.91 -16.48
N GLY A 718 -22.24 12.46 -16.88
CA GLY A 718 -21.17 13.36 -17.28
C GLY A 718 -20.08 13.57 -16.21
N ASN A 719 -20.15 12.84 -15.10
CA ASN A 719 -19.05 12.79 -14.13
C ASN A 719 -17.95 11.86 -14.65
N TYR A 720 -16.73 12.35 -14.71
CA TYR A 720 -15.57 11.59 -15.11
C TYR A 720 -14.30 12.14 -14.47
N SER A 721 -13.31 11.28 -14.35
CA SER A 721 -11.97 11.65 -13.91
C SER A 721 -10.91 10.90 -14.72
N ALA A 722 -9.78 11.55 -14.93
CA ALA A 722 -8.61 10.97 -15.56
C ALA A 722 -7.38 11.38 -14.76
N ASN A 723 -6.51 10.41 -14.47
CA ASN A 723 -5.26 10.62 -13.76
C ASN A 723 -4.13 9.98 -14.55
N ALA A 724 -3.04 10.71 -14.74
CA ALA A 724 -1.81 10.20 -15.34
C ALA A 724 -0.64 10.43 -14.38
N ARG A 725 0.27 9.46 -14.32
CA ARG A 725 1.49 9.55 -13.52
C ARG A 725 2.66 9.01 -14.32
N VAL A 726 3.75 9.76 -14.35
CA VAL A 726 5.03 9.36 -14.92
C VAL A 726 6.06 9.38 -13.80
N ILE A 727 6.75 8.27 -13.60
CA ILE A 727 7.83 8.15 -12.63
C ILE A 727 9.08 7.76 -13.40
N PHE A 728 10.14 8.52 -13.20
CA PHE A 728 11.44 8.31 -13.81
C PHE A 728 12.52 8.34 -12.75
N ASN A 729 13.40 7.33 -12.75
CA ASN A 729 14.55 7.26 -11.88
C ASN A 729 15.74 6.75 -12.68
N SER A 730 16.86 7.44 -12.61
CA SER A 730 18.07 7.07 -13.34
C SER A 730 19.33 7.64 -12.69
N PRO A 731 20.38 6.84 -12.47
CA PRO A 731 21.69 7.40 -12.20
C PRO A 731 22.21 8.15 -13.44
N LEU A 732 23.02 9.16 -13.20
CA LEU A 732 23.77 9.85 -14.23
C LEU A 732 25.00 9.02 -14.66
N LYS A 733 25.80 9.51 -15.62
CA LYS A 733 27.05 8.87 -16.04
C LYS A 733 27.98 8.60 -14.86
N ASN A 734 28.10 9.54 -13.93
CA ASN A 734 28.69 9.29 -12.64
C ASN A 734 27.61 8.70 -11.72
N LYS A 735 27.70 7.41 -11.44
CA LYS A 735 26.72 6.65 -10.63
C LYS A 735 26.55 7.16 -9.19
N LYS A 736 27.39 8.08 -8.73
CA LYS A 736 27.20 8.77 -7.45
C LYS A 736 26.02 9.75 -7.47
N PHE A 737 25.60 10.19 -8.66
CA PHE A 737 24.45 11.06 -8.85
C PHE A 737 23.28 10.26 -9.42
N SER A 738 22.10 10.48 -8.87
CA SER A 738 20.83 9.96 -9.41
C SER A 738 19.81 11.08 -9.54
N VAL A 739 18.98 10.96 -10.55
CA VAL A 739 17.86 11.89 -10.80
C VAL A 739 16.57 11.09 -10.62
N ASN A 740 15.65 11.65 -9.88
CA ASN A 740 14.29 11.16 -9.74
C ASN A 740 13.29 12.23 -10.17
N SER A 741 12.19 11.82 -10.78
CA SER A 741 11.10 12.71 -11.18
C SER A 741 9.78 11.97 -11.10
N MET A 742 8.76 12.66 -10.60
CA MET A 742 7.38 12.19 -10.57
C MET A 742 6.44 13.30 -11.02
N THR A 743 5.93 13.15 -12.23
CA THR A 743 4.92 14.03 -12.81
C THR A 743 3.54 13.42 -12.63
N MET A 744 2.58 14.20 -12.17
CA MET A 744 1.18 13.78 -12.04
C MET A 744 0.27 14.83 -12.70
N ALA A 745 -0.68 14.35 -13.47
CA ALA A 745 -1.77 15.15 -14.01
C ALA A 745 -3.11 14.50 -13.62
N SER A 746 -4.01 15.28 -13.07
CA SER A 746 -5.35 14.84 -12.72
C SER A 746 -6.36 15.80 -13.29
N PHE A 747 -7.39 15.26 -13.90
CA PHE A 747 -8.52 16.02 -14.41
C PHE A 747 -9.82 15.38 -13.92
N SER A 748 -10.76 16.20 -13.41
CA SER A 748 -12.09 15.75 -13.01
C SER A 748 -13.16 16.72 -13.47
N ASN A 749 -14.30 16.16 -13.82
CA ASN A 749 -15.55 16.87 -14.10
C ASN A 749 -16.63 16.33 -13.18
N SER A 750 -17.09 17.18 -12.26
CA SER A 750 -18.08 16.82 -11.22
C SER A 750 -19.28 17.73 -11.34
N ASN A 751 -20.48 17.18 -11.34
CA ASN A 751 -21.74 17.90 -11.34
C ASN A 751 -22.35 17.88 -9.95
N GLY A 752 -23.03 18.96 -9.57
CA GLY A 752 -23.82 19.11 -8.37
C GLY A 752 -24.99 20.04 -8.65
N TYR A 753 -25.86 20.22 -7.66
CA TYR A 753 -27.01 21.14 -7.78
C TYR A 753 -27.11 21.98 -6.52
N ILE A 754 -27.35 23.27 -6.71
CA ILE A 754 -27.63 24.23 -5.62
C ILE A 754 -28.82 25.05 -6.03
N ASN A 755 -29.85 25.11 -5.19
CA ASN A 755 -31.11 25.83 -5.45
C ASN A 755 -31.61 25.59 -6.90
N GLU A 756 -31.73 24.32 -7.30
CA GLU A 756 -32.13 23.85 -8.64
C GLU A 756 -31.13 24.12 -9.77
N ALA A 757 -30.20 25.04 -9.60
CA ALA A 757 -29.18 25.32 -10.61
C ALA A 757 -28.10 24.22 -10.63
N LYS A 758 -27.80 23.73 -11.82
CA LYS A 758 -26.70 22.76 -12.01
C LYS A 758 -25.36 23.47 -11.95
N ASN A 759 -24.49 23.01 -11.05
CA ASN A 759 -23.08 23.40 -11.04
C ASN A 759 -22.20 22.28 -11.61
N THR A 760 -21.33 22.64 -12.53
CA THR A 760 -20.31 21.73 -13.06
C THR A 760 -18.94 22.26 -12.66
N SER A 761 -18.25 21.53 -11.81
CA SER A 761 -16.88 21.85 -11.38
C SER A 761 -15.89 21.03 -12.21
N LYS A 762 -14.99 21.74 -12.89
CA LYS A 762 -13.85 21.17 -13.62
C LYS A 762 -12.58 21.45 -12.82
N ASN A 763 -11.93 20.40 -12.36
CA ASN A 763 -10.70 20.54 -11.59
C ASN A 763 -9.53 19.89 -12.33
N THR A 764 -8.45 20.66 -12.53
CA THR A 764 -7.20 20.21 -13.17
C THR A 764 -6.07 20.39 -12.17
N VAL A 765 -5.38 19.33 -11.84
CA VAL A 765 -4.20 19.36 -10.98
C VAL A 765 -3.00 18.87 -11.75
N LEU A 766 -1.96 19.69 -11.83
CA LEU A 766 -0.63 19.31 -12.31
C LEU A 766 0.34 19.34 -11.15
N SER A 767 1.10 18.29 -10.98
CA SER A 767 2.09 18.20 -9.91
C SER A 767 3.37 17.59 -10.44
N GLU A 768 4.49 18.22 -10.11
CA GLU A 768 5.84 17.75 -10.40
C GLU A 768 6.62 17.66 -9.10
N ARG A 769 7.35 16.57 -8.93
CA ARG A 769 8.41 16.43 -7.94
C ARG A 769 9.65 15.95 -8.65
N ALA A 770 10.73 16.70 -8.56
CA ALA A 770 12.01 16.32 -9.16
C ALA A 770 13.12 16.45 -8.12
N GLY A 771 14.11 15.58 -8.19
CA GLY A 771 15.24 15.59 -7.26
C GLY A 771 16.52 15.08 -7.91
N ILE A 772 17.62 15.50 -7.29
CA ILE A 772 18.97 15.02 -7.61
C ILE A 772 19.61 14.61 -6.29
N ASP A 773 20.08 13.36 -6.22
CA ASP A 773 20.80 12.83 -5.08
C ASP A 773 22.26 12.58 -5.44
N PHE A 774 23.17 12.96 -4.55
CA PHE A 774 24.57 12.60 -4.56
C PHE A 774 24.85 11.69 -3.38
N ARG A 775 25.53 10.56 -3.61
CA ARG A 775 25.83 9.56 -2.57
C ARG A 775 27.28 9.15 -2.61
N SER A 776 27.94 9.21 -1.46
CA SER A 776 29.32 8.78 -1.29
C SER A 776 29.51 8.06 0.06
N SER A 777 30.74 7.66 0.36
CA SER A 777 31.06 7.02 1.66
C SER A 777 31.07 7.98 2.85
N TYR A 778 31.16 9.29 2.61
CA TYR A 778 31.30 10.31 3.65
C TYR A 778 30.25 11.43 3.57
N LEU A 779 29.53 11.52 2.46
CA LEU A 779 28.57 12.59 2.22
C LEU A 779 27.43 12.08 1.35
N ASP A 780 26.20 12.25 1.79
CA ASP A 780 24.99 12.11 1.01
C ASP A 780 24.30 13.49 0.95
N LEU A 781 23.98 13.95 -0.25
CA LEU A 781 23.25 15.20 -0.50
C LEU A 781 22.03 14.90 -1.38
N GLY A 782 20.90 15.48 -1.04
CA GLY A 782 19.70 15.47 -1.87
C GLY A 782 19.19 16.89 -2.05
N VAL A 783 18.81 17.24 -3.27
CA VAL A 783 18.06 18.46 -3.55
C VAL A 783 16.80 18.05 -4.28
N ASN A 784 15.65 18.49 -3.80
CA ASN A 784 14.37 18.21 -4.41
C ASN A 784 13.54 19.48 -4.54
N GLY A 785 12.74 19.55 -5.60
CA GLY A 785 11.74 20.58 -5.81
C GLY A 785 10.37 19.96 -6.01
N ASN A 786 9.35 20.61 -5.54
CA ASN A 786 7.96 20.26 -5.78
C ASN A 786 7.20 21.47 -6.32
N PHE A 787 6.30 21.18 -7.24
CA PHE A 787 5.40 22.17 -7.82
C PHE A 787 4.03 21.52 -7.97
N ARG A 788 2.98 22.23 -7.56
CA ARG A 788 1.60 21.81 -7.74
C ARG A 788 0.78 23.02 -8.19
N TYR A 789 0.14 22.87 -9.32
CA TYR A 789 -0.84 23.78 -9.85
C TYR A 789 -2.21 23.14 -9.79
N ASN A 790 -3.18 23.84 -9.23
CA ASN A 790 -4.57 23.42 -9.19
C ASN A 790 -5.45 24.50 -9.80
N LYS A 791 -6.20 24.13 -10.85
CA LYS A 791 -7.14 24.99 -11.57
C LYS A 791 -8.55 24.46 -11.36
N ALA A 792 -9.35 25.21 -10.62
CA ALA A 792 -10.78 24.93 -10.39
C ALA A 792 -11.64 25.90 -11.20
N ARG A 793 -12.63 25.39 -11.93
CA ARG A 793 -13.58 26.17 -12.74
C ARG A 793 -14.99 25.67 -12.46
N ASN A 794 -15.89 26.59 -12.14
CA ASN A 794 -17.28 26.31 -11.82
C ASN A 794 -18.21 26.96 -12.87
N SER A 795 -19.36 26.33 -13.14
CA SER A 795 -20.30 26.80 -14.16
C SER A 795 -21.35 27.80 -13.65
N LEU A 796 -21.50 27.94 -12.34
CA LEU A 796 -22.38 28.96 -11.77
C LEU A 796 -21.76 30.35 -12.00
N GLN A 797 -22.57 31.31 -12.40
CA GLN A 797 -22.10 32.68 -12.64
C GLN A 797 -21.65 33.32 -11.33
N GLY A 798 -20.61 34.17 -11.41
CA GLY A 798 -20.04 34.89 -10.28
C GLY A 798 -19.11 34.07 -9.37
N GLN A 799 -19.01 32.80 -9.62
CA GLN A 799 -18.07 31.98 -8.85
C GLN A 799 -16.64 32.25 -9.29
N ASN A 800 -15.82 32.66 -8.36
CA ASN A 800 -14.42 32.94 -8.63
C ASN A 800 -13.70 31.67 -9.09
N ASP A 801 -13.32 31.68 -10.35
CA ASP A 801 -12.38 30.73 -10.89
C ASP A 801 -11.06 30.86 -10.12
N GLN A 802 -10.63 29.79 -9.46
CA GLN A 802 -9.43 29.87 -8.63
C GLN A 802 -8.30 29.02 -9.20
N ASP A 803 -7.17 29.68 -9.32
CA ASP A 803 -5.89 29.06 -9.62
C ASP A 803 -5.04 29.08 -8.36
N THR A 804 -4.58 27.92 -7.90
CA THR A 804 -3.71 27.82 -6.73
C THR A 804 -2.39 27.17 -7.09
N TYR A 805 -1.36 27.65 -6.46
CA TYR A 805 0.01 27.19 -6.64
C TYR A 805 0.60 26.80 -5.28
N ASN A 806 1.23 25.64 -5.24
CA ASN A 806 2.06 25.24 -4.10
C ASN A 806 3.42 24.82 -4.68
N TYR A 807 4.49 25.40 -4.20
CA TYR A 807 5.82 25.06 -4.64
C TYR A 807 6.82 25.15 -3.50
N GLY A 808 7.90 24.41 -3.64
CA GLY A 808 8.92 24.38 -2.62
C GLY A 808 10.20 23.72 -3.11
N VAL A 809 11.26 24.00 -2.41
CA VAL A 809 12.59 23.41 -2.62
C VAL A 809 13.12 22.91 -1.31
N GLY A 810 13.62 21.68 -1.30
CA GLY A 810 14.20 21.03 -0.14
C GLY A 810 15.64 20.57 -0.38
N GLY A 811 16.43 20.60 0.68
CA GLY A 811 17.78 20.06 0.70
C GLY A 811 17.93 19.09 1.87
N THR A 812 18.52 17.92 1.63
CA THR A 812 18.90 16.96 2.67
C THR A 812 20.39 16.73 2.65
N THR A 813 21.01 16.67 3.82
CA THR A 813 22.46 16.46 3.97
C THR A 813 22.70 15.42 5.05
N THR A 814 23.52 14.42 4.75
CA THR A 814 24.07 13.50 5.77
C THR A 814 25.57 13.46 5.61
N ILE A 815 26.29 13.80 6.67
CA ILE A 815 27.75 13.81 6.73
C ILE A 815 28.21 12.71 7.70
N TYR A 816 29.04 11.80 7.21
CA TYR A 816 29.65 10.76 8.01
C TYR A 816 31.06 11.18 8.37
N LEU A 817 31.24 11.58 9.62
CA LEU A 817 32.51 12.05 10.16
C LEU A 817 33.32 10.88 10.78
N PRO A 818 34.64 11.04 10.99
CA PRO A 818 35.43 10.11 11.80
C PRO A 818 34.83 9.92 13.21
N TRP A 819 35.21 8.83 13.88
CA TRP A 819 34.76 8.47 15.23
C TRP A 819 33.26 8.14 15.32
N ASP A 820 32.64 7.67 14.21
CA ASP A 820 31.23 7.29 14.16
C ASP A 820 30.26 8.43 14.52
N ILE A 821 30.63 9.65 14.16
CA ILE A 821 29.77 10.82 14.27
C ILE A 821 29.01 10.98 12.94
N LYS A 822 27.70 11.19 13.02
CA LYS A 822 26.83 11.45 11.89
C LYS A 822 26.08 12.78 12.12
N LEU A 823 26.18 13.69 11.15
CA LEU A 823 25.38 14.91 11.08
C LEU A 823 24.30 14.73 10.04
N GLU A 824 23.06 15.05 10.38
CA GLU A 824 21.92 15.05 9.46
C GLU A 824 21.24 16.40 9.54
N SER A 825 20.86 16.93 8.38
CA SER A 825 20.09 18.17 8.29
C SER A 825 19.15 18.09 7.10
N ASP A 826 17.95 18.54 7.27
CA ASP A 826 16.97 18.77 6.21
C ASP A 826 16.39 20.19 6.34
N ILE A 827 16.36 20.88 5.21
CA ILE A 827 15.78 22.20 5.09
C ILE A 827 14.81 22.20 3.94
N THR A 828 13.61 22.69 4.14
CA THR A 828 12.58 22.79 3.10
C THR A 828 11.92 24.15 3.18
N TRP A 829 12.00 24.88 2.10
CA TRP A 829 11.18 26.06 1.89
C TRP A 829 9.92 25.66 1.10
N SER A 830 8.76 26.10 1.54
CA SER A 830 7.49 25.90 0.86
C SER A 830 6.61 27.13 0.94
N THR A 831 5.84 27.35 -0.12
CA THR A 831 4.90 28.45 -0.19
C THR A 831 3.65 28.03 -0.99
N ASN A 832 2.54 28.69 -0.71
CA ASN A 832 1.30 28.57 -1.49
C ASN A 832 0.86 29.96 -1.97
N SER A 833 0.00 29.99 -2.96
CA SER A 833 -0.68 31.21 -3.40
C SER A 833 -2.05 30.90 -4.01
N GLY A 834 -2.95 31.89 -4.02
CA GLY A 834 -4.33 31.73 -4.48
C GLY A 834 -5.27 31.09 -3.45
N TYR A 835 -4.86 31.04 -2.18
CA TYR A 835 -5.70 30.64 -1.05
C TYR A 835 -6.50 31.83 -0.50
N GLY A 836 -7.47 31.58 0.36
CA GLY A 836 -8.20 32.62 1.07
C GLY A 836 -7.30 33.47 1.96
N GLU A 837 -7.78 34.66 2.31
CA GLU A 837 -7.05 35.58 3.20
C GLU A 837 -6.77 34.91 4.56
N GLY A 838 -5.55 34.99 5.02
CA GLY A 838 -5.11 34.34 6.27
C GLY A 838 -4.76 32.86 6.17
N TYR A 839 -4.83 32.25 4.96
CA TYR A 839 -4.39 30.87 4.69
C TYR A 839 -3.20 30.80 3.73
N GLU A 840 -2.44 31.90 3.66
CA GLU A 840 -1.20 31.94 2.93
C GLU A 840 -0.10 31.26 3.75
N GLN A 841 0.68 30.41 3.08
CA GLN A 841 1.80 29.73 3.68
C GLN A 841 3.10 30.19 3.03
N ASN A 842 4.07 30.55 3.85
CA ASN A 842 5.45 30.79 3.42
C ASN A 842 6.36 30.35 4.57
N GLU A 843 6.84 29.12 4.52
CA GLU A 843 7.58 28.53 5.64
C GLU A 843 8.93 27.98 5.22
N VAL A 844 9.89 28.06 6.10
CA VAL A 844 11.17 27.36 6.04
C VAL A 844 11.24 26.39 7.20
N LEU A 845 11.03 25.12 6.93
CA LEU A 845 11.17 24.06 7.93
C LEU A 845 12.62 23.58 7.93
N TRP A 846 13.32 23.74 9.03
CA TRP A 846 14.70 23.30 9.18
C TRP A 846 14.84 22.37 10.37
N ASN A 847 15.22 21.11 10.11
CA ASN A 847 15.53 20.10 11.11
C ASN A 847 17.01 19.74 11.04
N ALA A 848 17.59 19.42 12.20
CA ALA A 848 18.97 18.96 12.27
C ALA A 848 19.16 17.93 13.38
N SER A 849 20.12 17.02 13.19
CA SER A 849 20.55 16.11 14.24
C SER A 849 22.04 15.83 14.19
N ILE A 850 22.64 15.61 15.35
CA ILE A 850 23.97 15.05 15.51
C ILE A 850 23.87 13.77 16.32
N SER A 851 24.51 12.73 15.85
CA SER A 851 24.56 11.45 16.56
C SER A 851 25.98 10.92 16.65
N LYS A 852 26.30 10.28 17.78
CA LYS A 852 27.56 9.57 17.99
C LYS A 852 27.26 8.14 18.41
N SER A 853 27.81 7.20 17.67
CA SER A 853 27.78 5.78 18.06
C SER A 853 29.00 5.43 18.90
N PHE A 854 28.79 4.58 19.90
CA PHE A 854 29.77 4.12 20.86
C PHE A 854 29.39 2.72 21.36
N LEU A 855 30.14 2.16 22.28
CA LEU A 855 30.12 0.78 22.71
C LEU A 855 30.68 -0.18 21.62
N LYS A 856 30.97 -1.42 22.03
CA LYS A 856 31.52 -2.44 21.12
C LYS A 856 30.51 -2.73 19.99
N GLY A 857 30.94 -2.64 18.72
CA GLY A 857 30.06 -2.87 17.57
C GLY A 857 29.00 -1.76 17.37
N ASN A 858 29.26 -0.54 17.82
CA ASN A 858 28.38 0.60 17.68
C ASN A 858 26.96 0.37 18.22
N GLN A 859 26.84 -0.42 19.28
CA GLN A 859 25.56 -0.80 19.88
C GLN A 859 24.84 0.36 20.55
N GLY A 860 25.57 1.34 21.12
CA GLY A 860 25.04 2.54 21.74
C GLY A 860 25.12 3.73 20.79
N THR A 861 24.09 4.55 20.71
CA THR A 861 24.09 5.83 19.97
C THR A 861 23.41 6.90 20.80
N LEU A 862 24.11 8.02 21.02
CA LEU A 862 23.51 9.23 21.54
C LEU A 862 23.18 10.16 20.37
N ARG A 863 21.94 10.67 20.31
CA ARG A 863 21.47 11.59 19.26
C ARG A 863 20.85 12.83 19.90
N LEU A 864 21.30 13.98 19.43
CA LEU A 864 20.64 15.25 19.68
C LEU A 864 19.88 15.64 18.42
N LYS A 865 18.60 15.97 18.53
CA LYS A 865 17.73 16.34 17.41
C LYS A 865 17.04 17.66 17.72
N VAL A 866 17.00 18.55 16.76
CA VAL A 866 16.19 19.77 16.76
C VAL A 866 15.20 19.68 15.62
N TYR A 867 13.94 19.92 15.92
CA TYR A 867 12.85 19.95 14.98
C TYR A 867 12.36 21.38 14.82
N ASP A 868 12.11 21.81 13.56
CA ASP A 868 11.63 23.15 13.21
C ASP A 868 12.40 24.28 13.92
N MET A 869 13.71 24.37 13.62
CA MET A 869 14.61 25.35 14.24
C MET A 869 14.16 26.80 14.06
N LEU A 870 13.39 27.09 13.03
CA LEU A 870 12.92 28.44 12.68
C LEU A 870 11.51 28.73 13.17
N GLN A 871 10.82 27.77 13.80
CA GLN A 871 9.47 27.91 14.36
C GLN A 871 8.43 28.39 13.32
N GLN A 872 8.51 27.89 12.10
CA GLN A 872 7.67 28.37 10.99
C GLN A 872 6.63 27.34 10.51
N ARG A 873 6.56 26.18 11.16
CA ARG A 873 5.65 25.13 10.68
C ARG A 873 4.18 25.56 10.79
N SER A 874 3.47 25.42 9.70
CA SER A 874 2.01 25.56 9.59
C SER A 874 1.37 24.30 9.01
N ASN A 875 0.07 24.12 9.19
CA ASN A 875 -0.68 22.99 8.64
C ASN A 875 -1.96 23.50 8.01
N ILE A 876 -1.84 23.98 6.76
CA ILE A 876 -2.93 24.55 5.98
C ILE A 876 -3.33 23.59 4.87
N SER A 877 -4.63 23.40 4.67
CA SER A 877 -5.19 22.55 3.62
C SER A 877 -6.33 23.24 2.86
N ARG A 878 -6.47 22.92 1.56
CA ARG A 878 -7.59 23.37 0.74
C ARG A 878 -8.38 22.20 0.18
N THR A 879 -9.71 22.27 0.32
CA THR A 879 -10.66 21.34 -0.29
C THR A 879 -11.51 22.07 -1.32
N VAL A 880 -11.63 21.50 -2.53
CA VAL A 880 -12.47 22.03 -3.62
C VAL A 880 -13.48 20.96 -4.02
N THR A 881 -14.75 21.31 -3.98
CA THR A 881 -15.87 20.46 -4.42
C THR A 881 -16.70 21.17 -5.49
N ALA A 882 -17.77 20.54 -5.98
CA ALA A 882 -18.73 21.21 -6.87
C ALA A 882 -19.52 22.32 -6.17
N ASN A 883 -19.64 22.28 -4.85
CA ASN A 883 -20.56 23.16 -4.11
C ASN A 883 -19.84 24.18 -3.23
N TYR A 884 -18.57 23.97 -2.90
CA TYR A 884 -17.82 24.87 -2.02
C TYR A 884 -16.30 24.74 -2.21
N ILE A 885 -15.59 25.77 -1.75
CA ILE A 885 -14.15 25.77 -1.44
C ILE A 885 -14.02 25.97 0.07
N GLN A 886 -13.12 25.22 0.68
CA GLN A 886 -12.80 25.36 2.11
C GLN A 886 -11.30 25.38 2.31
N ASP A 887 -10.80 26.40 3.00
CA ASP A 887 -9.46 26.50 3.56
C ASP A 887 -9.50 26.18 5.04
N ALA A 888 -8.56 25.40 5.53
CA ALA A 888 -8.49 25.03 6.93
C ALA A 888 -7.05 25.02 7.43
N GLU A 889 -6.85 25.52 8.64
CA GLU A 889 -5.60 25.49 9.39
C GLU A 889 -5.80 24.65 10.65
N TYR A 890 -4.78 23.85 11.01
CA TYR A 890 -4.77 22.99 12.19
C TYR A 890 -3.54 23.28 13.04
N ASN A 891 -3.68 23.08 14.35
CA ASN A 891 -2.52 23.11 15.24
C ASN A 891 -1.52 22.01 14.86
N THR A 892 -0.25 22.28 15.07
CA THR A 892 0.85 21.38 14.75
C THR A 892 1.92 21.44 15.83
N LEU A 893 2.85 20.49 15.81
CA LEU A 893 3.99 20.50 16.70
C LEU A 893 4.85 21.75 16.45
N SER A 894 5.09 22.50 17.52
CA SER A 894 6.05 23.60 17.53
C SER A 894 7.50 23.08 17.53
N SER A 895 8.46 24.00 17.46
CA SER A 895 9.89 23.69 17.58
C SER A 895 10.21 23.02 18.91
N TYR A 896 10.98 21.93 18.86
CA TYR A 896 11.49 21.27 20.07
C TYR A 896 12.89 20.69 19.84
N PHE A 897 13.61 20.57 20.94
CA PHE A 897 14.90 19.90 21.03
C PHE A 897 14.74 18.60 21.80
N MET A 898 15.42 17.53 21.37
CA MET A 898 15.33 16.22 22.00
C MET A 898 16.67 15.49 22.03
N VAL A 899 16.94 14.82 23.14
CA VAL A 899 18.08 13.92 23.33
C VAL A 899 17.58 12.48 23.30
N HIS A 900 18.16 11.65 22.46
CA HIS A 900 17.84 10.22 22.36
C HIS A 900 19.05 9.37 22.73
N PHE A 901 18.80 8.33 23.50
CA PHE A 901 19.72 7.20 23.66
C PHE A 901 19.14 5.99 22.93
N ILE A 902 19.94 5.40 22.04
CA ILE A 902 19.53 4.26 21.20
C ILE A 902 20.49 3.11 21.49
N TYR A 903 19.97 1.95 21.87
CA TYR A 903 20.74 0.73 22.08
C TYR A 903 20.31 -0.36 21.10
N ARG A 904 21.29 -0.96 20.40
CA ARG A 904 21.08 -2.05 19.44
C ARG A 904 21.87 -3.27 19.86
N PHE A 905 21.26 -4.45 19.79
CA PHE A 905 21.94 -5.71 20.12
C PHE A 905 21.63 -6.78 19.07
N SER A 906 22.62 -7.67 18.87
CA SER A 906 22.47 -8.84 18.00
C SER A 906 23.33 -9.98 18.56
N ILE A 907 22.73 -11.12 18.91
CA ILE A 907 23.36 -12.29 19.51
C ILE A 907 22.95 -13.50 18.68
N PHE A 908 23.87 -14.05 17.90
CA PHE A 908 23.63 -15.23 17.05
C PHE A 908 24.37 -16.47 17.57
N LYS A 909 23.79 -17.67 17.31
CA LYS A 909 24.36 -18.95 17.75
C LYS A 909 25.65 -19.24 16.95
N GLY A 910 26.79 -19.23 17.61
CA GLY A 910 28.10 -19.40 16.97
C GLY A 910 29.20 -18.50 17.56
N GLY A 911 28.86 -17.66 18.55
CA GLY A 911 29.82 -16.80 19.23
C GLY A 911 30.30 -15.60 18.39
N ALA A 912 29.80 -15.49 17.15
CA ALA A 912 30.06 -14.34 16.34
C ALA A 912 29.01 -13.27 16.68
N SER A 913 29.41 -12.28 17.49
CA SER A 913 28.76 -10.98 17.39
C SER A 913 29.00 -10.50 15.94
N ALA A 914 28.11 -9.69 15.39
CA ALA A 914 28.30 -9.11 14.05
C ALA A 914 29.67 -8.40 13.90
N SER A 915 30.34 -8.07 15.00
CA SER A 915 31.71 -7.52 15.09
C SER A 915 32.81 -8.55 14.89
N ASP A 916 32.56 -9.85 15.05
CA ASP A 916 33.60 -10.90 15.00
C ASP A 916 33.75 -11.54 13.62
N MET A 917 32.83 -11.24 12.68
CA MET A 917 33.00 -11.60 11.26
C MET A 917 33.83 -10.55 10.52
N LYS A 918 35.07 -10.32 10.94
CA LYS A 918 36.04 -9.59 10.13
C LYS A 918 36.24 -10.37 8.83
N ARG A 919 35.98 -9.69 7.71
CA ARG A 919 36.39 -10.16 6.38
C ARG A 919 37.83 -10.61 6.41
N PRO A 920 38.23 -11.73 5.76
CA PRO A 920 39.63 -12.00 5.48
C PRO A 920 40.15 -10.84 4.64
N GLY A 921 41.04 -10.04 5.21
CA GLY A 921 41.80 -9.06 4.45
C GLY A 921 42.71 -9.80 3.47
N PRO A 922 43.07 -9.24 2.31
CA PRO A 922 44.01 -9.84 1.40
C PRO A 922 45.40 -9.77 2.04
N GLY A 923 45.96 -10.93 2.36
CA GLY A 923 47.40 -11.08 2.65
C GLY A 923 47.75 -11.24 4.13
N GLY A 924 47.91 -12.49 4.56
CA GLY A 924 48.60 -12.87 5.78
C GLY A 924 48.75 -14.39 5.84
N GLY A 925 49.80 -14.91 5.19
CA GLY A 925 50.10 -16.33 5.19
C GLY A 925 50.28 -16.83 6.63
N ARG A 926 49.53 -17.85 7.03
CA ARG A 926 49.87 -18.71 8.19
C ARG A 926 50.48 -20.00 7.66
N GLY A 927 51.65 -20.31 8.21
CA GLY A 927 52.36 -21.53 7.92
C GLY A 927 51.64 -22.83 8.35
N PRO A 928 52.08 -23.99 7.90
CA PRO A 928 51.33 -25.24 8.02
C PRO A 928 51.27 -25.73 9.46
N MET A 929 50.07 -26.01 9.98
CA MET A 929 49.90 -26.78 11.22
C MET A 929 49.99 -28.27 10.90
N GLY A 930 50.76 -28.98 11.69
CA GLY A 930 50.96 -30.43 11.64
C GLY A 930 49.70 -31.22 12.00
N PRO A 931 49.65 -32.53 11.68
CA PRO A 931 48.46 -33.34 11.80
C PRO A 931 48.12 -33.69 13.26
N PRO A 932 46.83 -33.84 13.60
CA PRO A 932 46.39 -34.27 14.92
C PRO A 932 46.53 -35.77 15.11
N PRO A 933 46.73 -36.24 16.36
CA PRO A 933 46.93 -37.66 16.63
C PRO A 933 45.61 -38.44 16.58
N GLY A 934 45.72 -39.67 16.06
CA GLY A 934 44.60 -40.59 15.90
C GLY A 934 44.01 -41.10 17.22
N GLY A 935 42.68 -41.28 17.21
CA GLY A 935 41.90 -41.94 18.27
C GLY A 935 40.95 -42.95 17.63
N GLY A 936 41.10 -44.22 18.06
CA GLY A 936 40.49 -45.41 17.50
C GLY A 936 38.98 -45.61 17.78
N PRO A 937 38.37 -46.71 17.33
CA PRO A 937 36.94 -46.85 17.18
C PRO A 937 36.25 -47.39 18.45
N GLY A 938 35.11 -46.79 18.78
CA GLY A 938 34.20 -47.28 19.79
C GLY A 938 32.78 -47.47 19.25
N ARG A 939 32.33 -48.68 19.31
CA ARG A 939 30.98 -49.17 19.01
C ARG A 939 29.93 -48.50 19.92
N PHE A 940 28.81 -48.10 19.39
CA PHE A 940 27.41 -48.57 19.50
C PHE A 940 26.50 -47.71 18.71
#